data_a53748972656ac150222577460a346ff
#
_entry.id   a53748972656ac150222577460a346ff
#
_cell.length_a   1.000
_cell.length_b   1.000
_cell.length_c   1.000
_cell.angle_alpha   90.00
_cell.angle_beta   90.00
_cell.angle_gamma   90.00
#
_symmetry.space_group_name_H-M   'P 1'
#
loop_
_entity.id
_entity.type
_entity.pdbx_description
1 polymer ?
#
loop_
_entity_poly.entity_id
_entity_poly.type
_entity_poly.pdbx_seq_one_letter_code
_entity_poly.pdbx_strand_id
1 'polypeptide(L)'
;MGSSSKLEDINQKVVCIPFIEPESAIEQQVTRDDTDLPDGVELRLRVYQTAWSKCLARIQSIVHHLKDPVVSDVVRRVEGAYEDILPGLPQPELPVICISEPTGDSATLNLVVEELTRNDRTLVTRLYPATCNNAVSTMKALISGFINQSDDEVGTKHKASTSLANYDIQTLLTWYDALKDTQRLQLVVVFQGFEQFDPLVVQDVCYICSLNVPRLPLVFLLGLSSPPSARFLSHTYPRATLCLLRVSNVTVPHGLPALEDVILKTFFDLDFQPDIDIGPSALTFLVDYFMRHNPGIDAALTILQLAYMKHFEDPLTILVNDNLLGTSSLSEAMEKLRQPQSFPFLDSLFARVHAQSEQADAEHIDLWRQETIDSLFRSLDKERTAFRDHSRQSRIWFKILTLARAFLLKENAIKEAPDKPRSSIDLISSYLDGELEGEVQALAKAIKKLGSYQLRALLDDLHDFFSEVPASSQRLVDHPRNHCTSLLTSLPDEEDVTGVSVQIAESVSSWLLQHLSDHLGNPETSSKLWDIWYTALTPFPADLLNPSTRSSLFSGLLQPWAYLSPAEVQDEATRYATWQLPDTSILFCRYLDSGKMINVYDWFESFVLVLDTQRERLRERKKQETMAAPNAKPLKKGTSSRRSRPSASPTKKGDKAARGAPDDKDNVWDEQDDENWKLEIQARFIRALHELDYLGFVKHTGRKADHVLRTVFDVAD
;
A
#
# COMPACT_ATOMS: atom_id res chain seq x y z
N MET A 1 -8.78 -40.98 13.83
CA MET A 1 -10.25 -41.08 13.63
C MET A 1 -10.74 -39.67 13.31
N GLY A 2 -10.71 -39.32 12.03
CA GLY A 2 -11.18 -38.03 11.56
C GLY A 2 -12.70 -38.04 11.44
N SER A 3 -13.36 -37.19 12.20
CA SER A 3 -14.79 -36.94 12.05
C SER A 3 -14.98 -36.06 10.81
N SER A 4 -15.47 -36.66 9.75
CA SER A 4 -15.99 -35.98 8.58
C SER A 4 -17.17 -35.12 9.02
N SER A 5 -16.96 -33.82 9.12
CA SER A 5 -18.04 -32.86 9.28
C SER A 5 -18.85 -32.84 7.98
N LYS A 6 -20.01 -33.45 7.99
CA LYS A 6 -20.99 -33.33 6.92
C LYS A 6 -21.42 -31.86 6.85
N LEU A 7 -21.32 -31.27 5.68
CA LEU A 7 -21.97 -29.99 5.36
C LEU A 7 -23.50 -30.21 5.46
N GLU A 8 -24.08 -29.82 6.59
CA GLU A 8 -25.47 -30.08 6.89
C GLU A 8 -26.46 -29.02 6.34
N ASP A 9 -25.96 -27.87 5.90
CA ASP A 9 -26.84 -26.79 5.42
C ASP A 9 -26.32 -26.12 4.14
N ILE A 10 -27.02 -26.39 3.04
CA ILE A 10 -26.78 -25.81 1.72
C ILE A 10 -27.11 -24.32 1.68
N ASN A 11 -27.84 -23.79 2.66
CA ASN A 11 -28.24 -22.38 2.74
C ASN A 11 -27.33 -21.53 3.64
N GLN A 12 -26.21 -22.05 4.13
CA GLN A 12 -25.25 -21.24 4.88
C GLN A 12 -24.68 -20.14 4.00
N LYS A 13 -24.84 -18.90 4.46
CA LYS A 13 -24.30 -17.70 3.78
C LYS A 13 -22.77 -17.58 3.87
N VAL A 14 -22.13 -18.35 4.73
CA VAL A 14 -20.67 -18.35 4.95
C VAL A 14 -20.17 -19.78 5.01
N VAL A 15 -19.29 -20.15 4.11
CA VAL A 15 -18.59 -21.42 4.11
C VAL A 15 -17.18 -21.17 4.65
N CYS A 16 -16.90 -21.68 5.86
CA CYS A 16 -15.54 -21.70 6.39
C CYS A 16 -14.82 -22.93 5.82
N ILE A 17 -13.88 -22.72 4.92
CA ILE A 17 -12.94 -23.75 4.50
C ILE A 17 -11.80 -23.75 5.50
N PRO A 18 -11.65 -24.76 6.37
CA PRO A 18 -10.51 -24.79 7.29
C PRO A 18 -9.23 -24.95 6.46
N PHE A 19 -8.29 -24.05 6.65
CA PHE A 19 -6.96 -24.21 6.13
C PHE A 19 -6.28 -25.30 6.96
N ILE A 20 -6.09 -26.47 6.38
CA ILE A 20 -5.30 -27.55 6.96
C ILE A 20 -3.92 -27.40 6.33
N GLU A 21 -2.94 -26.92 7.10
CA GLU A 21 -1.54 -26.98 6.69
C GLU A 21 -1.22 -28.45 6.43
N PRO A 22 -0.89 -28.85 5.19
CA PRO A 22 -0.37 -30.19 4.97
C PRO A 22 0.98 -30.28 5.67
N GLU A 23 1.13 -31.22 6.62
CA GLU A 23 2.39 -31.47 7.33
C GLU A 23 3.58 -31.69 6.36
N SER A 24 3.31 -32.05 5.10
CA SER A 24 4.28 -32.14 4.01
C SER A 24 4.59 -30.81 3.31
N ALA A 25 3.83 -29.73 3.52
CA ALA A 25 4.10 -28.43 2.90
C ALA A 25 5.19 -27.65 3.63
N ILE A 26 5.49 -28.03 4.87
CA ILE A 26 6.67 -27.50 5.60
C ILE A 26 7.98 -28.02 4.96
N GLU A 27 7.95 -29.16 4.29
CA GLU A 27 9.08 -29.71 3.51
C GLU A 27 9.05 -29.33 2.02
N GLN A 28 7.92 -28.86 1.47
CA GLN A 28 7.88 -28.20 0.16
C GLN A 28 8.35 -26.76 0.34
N GLN A 29 9.64 -26.67 0.60
CA GLN A 29 10.52 -25.71 -0.01
C GLN A 29 9.77 -24.50 -0.59
N VAL A 30 9.71 -23.43 0.21
CA VAL A 30 10.28 -22.20 -0.29
C VAL A 30 11.48 -22.63 -1.14
N THR A 31 11.40 -22.53 -2.45
CA THR A 31 12.57 -22.66 -3.33
C THR A 31 13.54 -21.65 -2.76
N ARG A 32 14.46 -22.13 -1.94
CA ARG A 32 15.56 -21.32 -1.43
C ARG A 32 16.19 -20.77 -2.68
N ASP A 33 16.16 -19.49 -2.82
CA ASP A 33 17.00 -18.84 -3.79
C ASP A 33 18.39 -19.39 -3.46
N ASP A 34 19.04 -20.08 -4.40
CA ASP A 34 20.32 -20.74 -4.18
C ASP A 34 21.39 -19.78 -3.63
N THR A 35 21.08 -18.48 -3.64
CA THR A 35 21.91 -17.38 -3.16
C THR A 35 21.65 -16.96 -1.70
N ASP A 36 20.70 -17.58 -0.98
CA ASP A 36 20.36 -17.19 0.39
C ASP A 36 21.23 -17.88 1.46
N LEU A 37 21.32 -17.27 2.63
CA LEU A 37 21.94 -17.89 3.81
C LEU A 37 21.03 -18.97 4.42
N PRO A 38 21.56 -19.99 5.11
CA PRO A 38 20.76 -21.02 5.78
C PRO A 38 19.67 -20.47 6.70
N ASP A 39 20.00 -19.39 7.44
CA ASP A 39 19.08 -18.67 8.35
C ASP A 39 18.60 -17.35 7.74
N GLY A 40 18.73 -17.17 6.41
CA GLY A 40 18.54 -15.89 5.73
C GLY A 40 17.16 -15.28 5.94
N VAL A 41 16.10 -16.09 5.83
CA VAL A 41 14.72 -15.65 6.01
C VAL A 41 14.49 -15.08 7.43
N GLU A 42 14.99 -15.77 8.46
CA GLU A 42 14.83 -15.33 9.84
C GLU A 42 15.62 -14.05 10.12
N LEU A 43 16.81 -13.94 9.57
CA LEU A 43 17.66 -12.76 9.68
C LEU A 43 17.00 -11.55 9.00
N ARG A 44 16.49 -11.71 7.76
CA ARG A 44 15.76 -10.67 7.04
C ARG A 44 14.53 -10.21 7.82
N LEU A 45 13.77 -11.16 8.38
CA LEU A 45 12.60 -10.83 9.19
C LEU A 45 12.96 -9.96 10.41
N ARG A 46 14.06 -10.25 11.09
CA ARG A 46 14.53 -9.44 12.23
C ARG A 46 14.98 -8.04 11.79
N VAL A 47 15.72 -7.95 10.69
CA VAL A 47 16.16 -6.66 10.13
C VAL A 47 14.96 -5.84 9.68
N TYR A 48 13.99 -6.47 8.98
CA TYR A 48 12.72 -5.85 8.63
C TYR A 48 11.98 -5.31 9.86
N GLN A 49 11.80 -6.13 10.91
CA GLN A 49 11.11 -5.69 12.13
C GLN A 49 11.80 -4.48 12.77
N THR A 50 13.12 -4.45 12.77
CA THR A 50 13.89 -3.31 13.32
C THR A 50 13.70 -2.06 12.47
N ALA A 51 13.89 -2.17 11.16
CA ALA A 51 13.76 -1.05 10.22
C ALA A 51 12.33 -0.51 10.18
N TRP A 52 11.32 -1.41 10.13
CA TRP A 52 9.92 -1.02 10.12
C TRP A 52 9.50 -0.37 11.45
N SER A 53 9.88 -0.94 12.60
CA SER A 53 9.51 -0.35 13.91
C SER A 53 10.05 1.07 14.07
N LYS A 54 11.27 1.33 13.60
CA LYS A 54 11.87 2.66 13.58
C LYS A 54 11.09 3.64 12.69
N CYS A 55 10.74 3.21 11.48
CA CYS A 55 9.95 4.01 10.54
C CYS A 55 8.54 4.26 11.09
N LEU A 56 7.87 3.24 11.60
CA LEU A 56 6.52 3.31 12.18
C LEU A 56 6.47 4.28 13.38
N ALA A 57 7.44 4.19 14.29
CA ALA A 57 7.51 5.09 15.44
C ALA A 57 7.65 6.55 15.00
N ARG A 58 8.45 6.81 13.94
CA ARG A 58 8.59 8.15 13.37
C ARG A 58 7.27 8.65 12.77
N ILE A 59 6.59 7.82 11.95
CA ILE A 59 5.31 8.20 11.35
C ILE A 59 4.25 8.45 12.42
N GLN A 60 4.16 7.58 13.44
CA GLN A 60 3.23 7.77 14.55
C GLN A 60 3.48 9.09 15.30
N SER A 61 4.75 9.45 15.53
CA SER A 61 5.11 10.74 16.11
C SER A 61 4.67 11.92 15.23
N ILE A 62 4.85 11.85 13.92
CA ILE A 62 4.43 12.88 12.98
C ILE A 62 2.91 13.03 12.99
N VAL A 63 2.17 11.91 12.91
CA VAL A 63 0.70 11.90 12.94
C VAL A 63 0.17 12.48 14.26
N HIS A 64 0.81 12.18 15.37
CA HIS A 64 0.46 12.76 16.68
C HIS A 64 0.66 14.28 16.64
N HIS A 65 1.81 14.77 16.20
CA HIS A 65 2.08 16.20 16.09
C HIS A 65 1.17 16.94 15.10
N LEU A 66 0.68 16.26 14.06
CA LEU A 66 -0.30 16.85 13.14
C LEU A 66 -1.67 17.03 13.81
N LYS A 67 -2.01 16.19 14.78
CA LYS A 67 -3.27 16.26 15.54
C LYS A 67 -3.20 17.24 16.73
N ASP A 68 -2.02 17.50 17.30
CA ASP A 68 -1.82 18.36 18.48
C ASP A 68 -2.45 19.76 18.33
N PRO A 69 -2.29 20.51 17.20
CA PRO A 69 -2.91 21.82 17.06
C PRO A 69 -4.45 21.74 17.09
N VAL A 70 -5.01 20.67 16.54
CA VAL A 70 -6.46 20.43 16.52
C VAL A 70 -6.96 20.14 17.93
N VAL A 71 -6.28 19.25 18.64
CA VAL A 71 -6.60 18.93 20.05
C VAL A 71 -6.56 20.20 20.89
N SER A 72 -5.49 20.99 20.77
CA SER A 72 -5.34 22.25 21.51
C SER A 72 -6.42 23.28 21.18
N ASP A 73 -6.82 23.37 19.89
CA ASP A 73 -7.90 24.28 19.46
C ASP A 73 -9.26 23.84 20.01
N VAL A 74 -9.54 22.52 19.99
CA VAL A 74 -10.79 21.99 20.57
C VAL A 74 -10.83 22.23 22.07
N VAL A 75 -9.76 21.94 22.81
CA VAL A 75 -9.67 22.17 24.26
C VAL A 75 -9.89 23.65 24.57
N ARG A 76 -9.21 24.55 23.88
CA ARG A 76 -9.40 25.99 24.05
C ARG A 76 -10.84 26.44 23.76
N ARG A 77 -11.52 25.89 22.74
CA ARG A 77 -12.91 26.18 22.43
C ARG A 77 -13.87 25.62 23.49
N VAL A 78 -13.55 24.47 24.08
CA VAL A 78 -14.30 23.93 25.21
C VAL A 78 -14.18 24.86 26.41
N GLU A 79 -12.97 25.24 26.78
CA GLU A 79 -12.71 26.14 27.93
C GLU A 79 -13.37 27.51 27.73
N GLY A 80 -13.26 28.10 26.54
CA GLY A 80 -13.89 29.38 26.20
C GLY A 80 -15.37 29.31 25.82
N ALA A 81 -16.00 28.12 25.89
CA ALA A 81 -17.36 27.92 25.36
C ALA A 81 -18.42 28.87 25.91
N TYR A 82 -18.22 29.41 27.11
CA TYR A 82 -19.16 30.31 27.80
C TYR A 82 -18.64 31.74 27.99
N GLU A 83 -17.48 32.08 27.46
CA GLU A 83 -16.90 33.43 27.58
C GLU A 83 -17.56 34.44 26.63
N ASP A 84 -17.98 34.00 25.43
CA ASP A 84 -18.55 34.87 24.37
C ASP A 84 -20.07 34.80 24.27
N ILE A 85 -20.79 34.56 25.36
CA ILE A 85 -22.26 34.54 25.35
C ILE A 85 -22.77 35.96 25.24
N LEU A 86 -23.48 36.27 24.15
CA LEU A 86 -24.14 37.53 23.95
C LEU A 86 -25.27 37.70 24.99
N PRO A 87 -25.21 38.73 25.84
CA PRO A 87 -26.26 38.95 26.84
C PRO A 87 -27.55 39.41 26.14
N GLY A 88 -28.69 38.81 26.52
CA GLY A 88 -30.00 39.20 26.01
C GLY A 88 -30.60 38.31 24.94
N LEU A 89 -29.98 37.18 24.62
CA LEU A 89 -30.62 36.17 23.78
C LEU A 89 -31.85 35.59 24.51
N PRO A 90 -32.99 35.39 23.84
CA PRO A 90 -34.20 34.84 24.42
C PRO A 90 -34.06 33.41 24.87
N GLN A 91 -33.14 32.66 24.27
CA GLN A 91 -32.73 31.28 24.65
C GLN A 91 -31.21 31.17 24.59
N PRO A 92 -30.56 30.61 25.60
CA PRO A 92 -29.14 30.36 25.58
C PRO A 92 -28.81 29.26 24.57
N GLU A 93 -27.82 29.54 23.71
CA GLU A 93 -27.35 28.57 22.75
C GLU A 93 -26.48 27.51 23.42
N LEU A 94 -26.68 26.26 23.06
CA LEU A 94 -25.84 25.14 23.48
C LEU A 94 -24.57 25.10 22.62
N PRO A 95 -23.36 25.19 23.21
CA PRO A 95 -22.12 25.07 22.47
C PRO A 95 -21.95 23.68 21.91
N VAL A 96 -21.70 23.59 20.59
CA VAL A 96 -21.48 22.34 19.86
C VAL A 96 -20.22 22.46 19.04
N ILE A 97 -19.28 21.56 19.25
CA ILE A 97 -18.03 21.50 18.47
C ILE A 97 -18.08 20.23 17.62
N CYS A 98 -18.07 20.40 16.31
CA CYS A 98 -18.05 19.31 15.35
C CYS A 98 -16.61 19.03 14.95
N ILE A 99 -16.15 17.84 15.20
CA ILE A 99 -14.82 17.34 14.79
C ILE A 99 -15.04 16.41 13.61
N SER A 100 -14.57 16.82 12.44
CA SER A 100 -14.68 16.04 11.21
C SER A 100 -13.39 15.30 10.94
N GLU A 101 -13.46 13.97 10.95
CA GLU A 101 -12.38 13.05 10.62
C GLU A 101 -12.86 12.08 9.51
N PRO A 102 -12.50 12.34 8.21
CA PRO A 102 -13.05 11.60 7.07
C PRO A 102 -12.71 10.11 7.04
N THR A 103 -11.72 9.68 7.82
CA THR A 103 -11.29 8.27 7.90
C THR A 103 -12.22 7.40 8.73
N GLY A 104 -13.21 7.99 9.42
CA GLY A 104 -14.10 7.25 10.33
C GLY A 104 -13.42 6.75 11.61
N ASP A 105 -12.13 6.98 11.74
CA ASP A 105 -11.37 6.68 12.94
C ASP A 105 -11.62 7.76 13.98
N SER A 106 -12.02 7.34 15.18
CA SER A 106 -12.26 8.26 16.29
C SER A 106 -10.97 8.61 17.07
N ALA A 107 -9.79 8.41 16.47
CA ALA A 107 -8.51 8.59 17.16
C ALA A 107 -8.30 10.03 17.63
N THR A 108 -8.62 11.03 16.80
CA THR A 108 -8.52 12.43 17.18
C THR A 108 -9.49 12.78 18.32
N LEU A 109 -10.72 12.29 18.23
CA LEU A 109 -11.72 12.48 19.28
C LEU A 109 -11.26 11.84 20.61
N ASN A 110 -10.61 10.67 20.55
CA ASN A 110 -10.04 10.03 21.74
C ASN A 110 -8.90 10.84 22.35
N LEU A 111 -8.00 11.41 21.55
CA LEU A 111 -6.93 12.29 22.03
C LEU A 111 -7.50 13.56 22.68
N VAL A 112 -8.53 14.15 22.10
CA VAL A 112 -9.24 15.30 22.69
C VAL A 112 -9.84 14.94 24.05
N VAL A 113 -10.47 13.77 24.14
CA VAL A 113 -11.08 13.31 25.43
C VAL A 113 -10.01 13.02 26.47
N GLU A 114 -8.87 12.42 26.10
CA GLU A 114 -7.75 12.21 27.03
C GLU A 114 -7.22 13.54 27.56
N GLU A 115 -7.03 14.53 26.70
CA GLU A 115 -6.54 15.83 27.12
C GLU A 115 -7.56 16.58 28.00
N LEU A 116 -8.85 16.53 27.64
CA LEU A 116 -9.91 17.10 28.48
C LEU A 116 -10.02 16.38 29.83
N THR A 117 -9.79 15.07 29.88
CA THR A 117 -9.84 14.30 31.16
C THR A 117 -8.63 14.59 32.05
N ARG A 118 -7.48 14.99 31.48
CA ARG A 118 -6.33 15.45 32.27
C ARG A 118 -6.56 16.80 32.95
N ASN A 119 -7.53 17.56 32.45
CA ASN A 119 -7.86 18.85 33.01
C ASN A 119 -8.88 18.70 34.10
N ASP A 120 -8.52 19.00 35.36
CA ASP A 120 -9.38 18.93 36.54
C ASP A 120 -10.65 19.80 36.48
N ARG A 121 -10.77 20.65 35.44
CA ARG A 121 -11.92 21.56 35.26
C ARG A 121 -12.99 21.01 34.33
N THR A 122 -12.78 19.84 33.72
CA THR A 122 -13.70 19.25 32.75
C THR A 122 -14.10 17.85 33.14
N LEU A 123 -15.40 17.56 33.07
CA LEU A 123 -15.94 16.21 33.20
C LEU A 123 -16.45 15.76 31.85
N VAL A 124 -16.04 14.58 31.38
CA VAL A 124 -16.33 14.10 30.03
C VAL A 124 -17.19 12.84 30.10
N THR A 125 -18.34 12.84 29.44
CA THR A 125 -19.15 11.62 29.27
C THR A 125 -19.22 11.24 27.76
N ARG A 126 -19.19 9.95 27.47
CA ARG A 126 -19.26 9.43 26.10
C ARG A 126 -20.61 8.77 25.85
N LEU A 127 -21.24 9.12 24.74
CA LEU A 127 -22.49 8.53 24.27
C LEU A 127 -22.24 7.73 23.00
N TYR A 128 -22.80 6.52 22.94
CA TYR A 128 -22.67 5.60 21.82
C TYR A 128 -24.05 5.33 21.22
N PRO A 129 -24.18 5.25 19.87
CA PRO A 129 -25.46 5.00 19.21
C PRO A 129 -26.15 3.72 19.71
N ALA A 130 -25.38 2.65 19.97
CA ALA A 130 -25.89 1.38 20.43
C ALA A 130 -26.64 1.45 21.79
N THR A 131 -26.28 2.39 22.66
CA THR A 131 -26.90 2.56 23.99
C THR A 131 -27.98 3.64 24.01
N CYS A 132 -28.06 4.46 22.98
CA CYS A 132 -28.88 5.67 22.91
C CYS A 132 -30.04 5.54 21.90
N ASN A 133 -30.83 4.48 22.02
CA ASN A 133 -31.91 4.17 21.07
C ASN A 133 -33.17 5.05 21.20
N ASN A 134 -33.31 5.80 22.30
CA ASN A 134 -34.40 6.74 22.53
C ASN A 134 -33.96 7.86 23.48
N ALA A 135 -34.72 8.95 23.56
CA ALA A 135 -34.41 10.11 24.39
C ALA A 135 -34.20 9.74 25.87
N VAL A 136 -34.98 8.81 26.41
CA VAL A 136 -34.89 8.37 27.81
C VAL A 136 -33.58 7.62 28.08
N SER A 137 -33.19 6.67 27.19
CA SER A 137 -31.93 5.94 27.34
C SER A 137 -30.72 6.86 27.16
N THR A 138 -30.81 7.83 26.25
CA THR A 138 -29.75 8.81 26.03
C THR A 138 -29.57 9.75 27.21
N MET A 139 -30.65 10.29 27.74
CA MET A 139 -30.60 11.12 28.97
C MET A 139 -30.08 10.34 30.16
N LYS A 140 -30.50 9.07 30.33
CA LYS A 140 -29.97 8.19 31.38
C LYS A 140 -28.47 7.96 31.22
N ALA A 141 -27.99 7.67 30.02
CA ALA A 141 -26.56 7.47 29.72
C ALA A 141 -25.75 8.75 30.03
N LEU A 142 -26.27 9.91 29.59
CA LEU A 142 -25.66 11.22 29.86
C LEU A 142 -25.53 11.50 31.35
N ILE A 143 -26.64 11.39 32.13
CA ILE A 143 -26.66 11.69 33.53
C ILE A 143 -25.83 10.69 34.34
N SER A 144 -25.98 9.38 34.08
CA SER A 144 -25.20 8.35 34.77
C SER A 144 -23.70 8.44 34.45
N GLY A 145 -23.33 8.87 33.21
CA GLY A 145 -21.95 9.04 32.81
C GLY A 145 -21.22 10.13 33.65
N PHE A 146 -21.89 11.22 34.02
CA PHE A 146 -21.30 12.24 34.87
C PHE A 146 -21.29 11.84 36.37
N ILE A 147 -22.40 11.30 36.87
CA ILE A 147 -22.54 10.97 38.31
C ILE A 147 -21.59 9.83 38.67
N ASN A 148 -21.45 8.78 37.86
CA ASN A 148 -20.62 7.63 38.18
C ASN A 148 -19.11 7.95 38.18
N GLN A 149 -18.65 8.92 37.42
CA GLN A 149 -17.24 9.33 37.41
C GLN A 149 -16.80 9.99 38.72
N SER A 150 -17.69 10.69 39.38
CA SER A 150 -17.38 11.30 40.69
C SER A 150 -17.40 10.31 41.86
N ASP A 151 -18.09 9.17 41.74
CA ASP A 151 -18.16 8.15 42.79
C ASP A 151 -16.90 7.28 42.88
N ASP A 152 -16.11 7.18 41.81
CA ASP A 152 -14.83 6.42 41.80
C ASP A 152 -13.76 7.11 42.69
N GLU A 153 -13.81 8.45 42.84
CA GLU A 153 -12.87 9.19 43.70
C GLU A 153 -13.25 9.17 45.21
N VAL A 154 -14.51 8.93 45.55
CA VAL A 154 -14.98 9.05 46.94
C VAL A 154 -15.33 7.70 47.61
N GLY A 155 -15.15 6.58 46.92
CA GLY A 155 -15.23 5.23 47.52
C GLY A 155 -16.61 4.79 48.01
N THR A 156 -17.68 5.52 47.76
CA THR A 156 -19.07 5.19 48.18
C THR A 156 -19.84 4.61 46.99
N LYS A 157 -19.90 3.29 46.93
CA LYS A 157 -20.69 2.55 45.92
C LYS A 157 -22.21 2.79 46.18
N HIS A 158 -22.76 3.84 45.63
CA HIS A 158 -24.20 3.96 45.49
C HIS A 158 -24.68 3.02 44.38
N LYS A 159 -25.38 1.95 44.76
CA LYS A 159 -26.09 1.08 43.82
C LYS A 159 -27.06 1.93 43.00
N ALA A 160 -26.85 2.02 41.70
CA ALA A 160 -27.76 2.68 40.79
C ALA A 160 -29.18 2.13 40.97
N SER A 161 -30.04 2.92 41.60
CA SER A 161 -31.45 2.62 41.74
C SER A 161 -32.11 2.62 40.36
N THR A 162 -32.86 1.60 40.01
CA THR A 162 -33.66 1.49 38.80
C THR A 162 -34.90 2.40 38.78
N SER A 163 -34.89 3.49 39.54
CA SER A 163 -35.98 4.45 39.60
C SER A 163 -36.11 5.29 38.35
N LEU A 164 -37.35 5.60 37.95
CA LEU A 164 -37.72 6.51 36.88
C LEU A 164 -37.09 7.91 36.98
N ALA A 165 -36.65 8.32 38.18
CA ALA A 165 -35.98 9.59 38.41
C ALA A 165 -34.57 9.72 37.82
N ASN A 166 -33.94 8.64 37.40
CA ASN A 166 -32.54 8.64 36.94
C ASN A 166 -32.32 9.22 35.55
N TYR A 167 -33.34 9.62 34.80
CA TYR A 167 -33.25 10.27 33.50
C TYR A 167 -33.73 11.73 33.52
N ASP A 168 -34.13 12.24 34.70
CA ASP A 168 -34.52 13.64 34.82
C ASP A 168 -33.28 14.53 34.95
N ILE A 169 -33.17 15.53 34.09
CA ILE A 169 -32.06 16.49 34.10
C ILE A 169 -31.96 17.27 35.42
N GLN A 170 -33.04 17.34 36.18
CA GLN A 170 -33.06 17.92 37.54
C GLN A 170 -32.12 17.18 38.51
N THR A 171 -31.94 15.87 38.30
CA THR A 171 -30.98 15.08 39.08
C THR A 171 -29.54 15.54 38.81
N LEU A 172 -29.21 15.80 37.50
CA LEU A 172 -27.91 16.35 37.16
C LEU A 172 -27.70 17.76 37.67
N LEU A 173 -28.76 18.59 37.68
CA LEU A 173 -28.72 19.94 38.24
C LEU A 173 -28.42 19.95 39.72
N THR A 174 -29.15 19.13 40.50
CA THR A 174 -28.94 19.04 41.96
C THR A 174 -27.55 18.50 42.31
N TRP A 175 -27.07 17.53 41.55
CA TRP A 175 -25.72 17.02 41.69
C TRP A 175 -24.66 18.09 41.33
N TYR A 176 -24.84 18.82 40.21
CA TYR A 176 -23.93 19.88 39.81
C TYR A 176 -23.93 21.07 40.80
N ASP A 177 -25.09 21.46 41.30
CA ASP A 177 -25.22 22.51 42.33
C ASP A 177 -24.53 22.15 43.64
N ALA A 178 -24.50 20.85 44.01
CA ALA A 178 -23.74 20.34 45.16
C ALA A 178 -22.21 20.42 44.95
N LEU A 179 -21.73 20.35 43.69
CA LEU A 179 -20.31 20.47 43.34
C LEU A 179 -19.83 21.92 43.22
N LYS A 180 -20.74 22.88 43.02
CA LYS A 180 -20.43 24.32 42.77
C LYS A 180 -19.62 25.02 43.85
N ASP A 181 -19.63 24.50 45.09
CA ASP A 181 -18.90 25.12 46.21
C ASP A 181 -17.38 24.98 46.09
N THR A 182 -16.87 24.15 45.16
CA THR A 182 -15.44 23.89 45.01
C THR A 182 -14.82 24.40 43.70
N GLN A 183 -15.48 24.26 42.57
CA GLN A 183 -14.94 24.72 41.23
C GLN A 183 -16.06 24.81 40.18
N ARG A 184 -15.92 25.74 39.23
CA ARG A 184 -16.77 25.76 38.01
C ARG A 184 -16.28 24.69 37.03
N LEU A 185 -16.89 23.51 37.09
CA LEU A 185 -16.60 22.38 36.21
C LEU A 185 -17.41 22.50 34.93
N GLN A 186 -16.79 22.28 33.77
CA GLN A 186 -17.47 22.16 32.49
C GLN A 186 -17.88 20.70 32.24
N LEU A 187 -19.08 20.50 31.71
CA LEU A 187 -19.66 19.20 31.42
C LEU A 187 -19.60 18.93 29.93
N VAL A 188 -18.71 18.06 29.52
CA VAL A 188 -18.49 17.73 28.08
C VAL A 188 -19.17 16.42 27.72
N VAL A 189 -20.07 16.48 26.75
CA VAL A 189 -20.78 15.31 26.23
C VAL A 189 -20.25 14.98 24.84
N VAL A 190 -19.67 13.79 24.69
CA VAL A 190 -19.05 13.33 23.46
C VAL A 190 -19.98 12.36 22.75
N PHE A 191 -20.45 12.71 21.56
CA PHE A 191 -21.21 11.82 20.67
C PHE A 191 -20.25 11.12 19.71
N GLN A 192 -20.02 9.84 19.95
CA GLN A 192 -19.14 9.04 19.11
C GLN A 192 -19.92 8.42 17.95
N GLY A 193 -19.49 8.66 16.71
CA GLY A 193 -20.24 8.23 15.52
C GLY A 193 -21.60 8.93 15.41
N PHE A 194 -21.60 10.25 15.53
CA PHE A 194 -22.81 11.09 15.61
C PHE A 194 -23.82 10.84 14.48
N GLU A 195 -23.36 10.48 13.29
CA GLU A 195 -24.17 10.21 12.09
C GLU A 195 -25.09 8.98 12.25
N GLN A 196 -24.77 8.10 13.20
CA GLN A 196 -25.52 6.87 13.48
C GLN A 196 -26.65 7.05 14.53
N PHE A 197 -26.73 8.21 15.16
CA PHE A 197 -27.81 8.50 16.11
C PHE A 197 -29.12 8.83 15.39
N ASP A 198 -30.26 8.44 16.00
CA ASP A 198 -31.56 8.86 15.50
C ASP A 198 -31.70 10.38 15.63
N PRO A 199 -31.94 11.10 14.50
CA PRO A 199 -32.10 12.56 14.53
C PRO A 199 -33.18 13.06 15.48
N LEU A 200 -34.28 12.32 15.65
CA LEU A 200 -35.35 12.71 16.57
C LEU A 200 -34.89 12.66 18.04
N VAL A 201 -34.13 11.63 18.40
CA VAL A 201 -33.58 11.48 19.74
C VAL A 201 -32.61 12.63 20.05
N VAL A 202 -31.75 12.97 19.09
CA VAL A 202 -30.78 14.07 19.23
C VAL A 202 -31.51 15.42 19.36
N GLN A 203 -32.59 15.66 18.59
CA GLN A 203 -33.42 16.87 18.70
C GLN A 203 -33.98 17.03 20.10
N ASP A 204 -34.56 15.98 20.66
CA ASP A 204 -35.13 15.99 22.02
C ASP A 204 -34.05 16.27 23.06
N VAL A 205 -32.90 15.61 22.97
CA VAL A 205 -31.76 15.82 23.88
C VAL A 205 -31.21 17.26 23.78
N CYS A 206 -31.05 17.79 22.57
CA CYS A 206 -30.59 19.15 22.34
C CYS A 206 -31.60 20.16 22.96
N TYR A 207 -32.90 19.93 22.77
CA TYR A 207 -33.93 20.77 23.33
C TYR A 207 -33.91 20.76 24.88
N ILE A 208 -33.89 19.57 25.50
CA ILE A 208 -33.84 19.42 26.96
C ILE A 208 -32.57 20.08 27.52
N CYS A 209 -31.43 19.85 26.92
CA CYS A 209 -30.15 20.41 27.36
C CYS A 209 -30.11 21.93 27.21
N SER A 210 -30.60 22.49 26.07
CA SER A 210 -30.60 23.93 25.82
C SER A 210 -31.38 24.73 26.84
N LEU A 211 -32.49 24.18 27.33
CA LEU A 211 -33.29 24.83 28.39
C LEU A 211 -32.51 24.97 29.74
N ASN A 212 -31.49 24.18 29.94
CA ASN A 212 -30.71 24.10 31.17
C ASN A 212 -29.30 24.70 31.05
N VAL A 213 -28.90 25.20 29.89
CA VAL A 213 -27.60 25.84 29.67
C VAL A 213 -27.24 26.95 30.65
N PRO A 214 -28.19 27.84 31.10
CA PRO A 214 -27.85 28.89 32.10
C PRO A 214 -27.39 28.33 33.44
N ARG A 215 -27.76 27.09 33.75
CA ARG A 215 -27.48 26.46 35.04
C ARG A 215 -26.42 25.38 34.94
N LEU A 216 -26.35 24.67 33.78
CA LEU A 216 -25.40 23.60 33.47
C LEU A 216 -24.49 24.04 32.34
N PRO A 217 -23.17 24.12 32.52
CA PRO A 217 -22.20 24.45 31.48
C PRO A 217 -21.93 23.22 30.60
N LEU A 218 -22.92 22.83 29.80
CA LEU A 218 -22.84 21.69 28.87
C LEU A 218 -22.18 22.08 27.55
N VAL A 219 -21.23 21.29 27.09
CA VAL A 219 -20.60 21.42 25.78
C VAL A 219 -20.71 20.08 25.03
N PHE A 220 -21.18 20.11 23.80
CA PHE A 220 -21.31 18.92 22.98
C PHE A 220 -20.14 18.81 22.00
N LEU A 221 -19.48 17.64 22.00
CA LEU A 221 -18.49 17.27 20.99
C LEU A 221 -19.10 16.21 20.07
N LEU A 222 -19.17 16.51 18.78
CA LEU A 222 -19.73 15.62 17.77
C LEU A 222 -18.61 15.07 16.89
N GLY A 223 -18.38 13.75 16.93
CA GLY A 223 -17.48 13.07 16.01
C GLY A 223 -18.21 12.75 14.71
N LEU A 224 -17.77 13.34 13.61
CA LEU A 224 -18.31 13.17 12.27
C LEU A 224 -17.31 12.43 11.39
N SER A 225 -17.78 11.39 10.68
CA SER A 225 -16.97 10.65 9.70
C SER A 225 -17.04 11.23 8.29
N SER A 226 -18.07 12.02 8.00
CA SER A 226 -18.19 12.70 6.72
C SER A 226 -17.31 13.95 6.67
N PRO A 227 -16.76 14.29 5.47
CA PRO A 227 -16.08 15.57 5.32
C PRO A 227 -17.02 16.69 5.75
N PRO A 228 -16.51 17.80 6.31
CA PRO A 228 -17.31 18.84 6.90
C PRO A 228 -18.15 19.56 5.84
N SER A 229 -19.14 18.87 5.32
CA SER A 229 -20.19 19.58 4.64
C SER A 229 -20.97 20.26 5.76
N ALA A 230 -20.86 21.59 5.84
CA ALA A 230 -21.75 22.44 6.65
C ALA A 230 -23.23 22.11 6.43
N ARG A 231 -23.50 21.20 5.54
CA ARG A 231 -24.80 20.73 5.08
C ARG A 231 -25.35 19.54 5.86
N PHE A 232 -24.51 18.67 6.47
CA PHE A 232 -25.03 17.49 7.19
C PHE A 232 -26.04 17.91 8.27
N LEU A 233 -25.63 18.79 9.17
CA LEU A 233 -26.51 19.28 10.24
C LEU A 233 -27.74 20.00 9.68
N SER A 234 -27.58 20.83 8.65
CA SER A 234 -28.67 21.60 8.04
C SER A 234 -29.63 20.74 7.21
N HIS A 235 -29.20 19.57 6.72
CA HIS A 235 -30.07 18.62 6.03
C HIS A 235 -30.79 17.69 6.99
N THR A 236 -30.14 17.29 8.06
CA THR A 236 -30.66 16.29 9.01
C THR A 236 -31.56 16.91 10.05
N TYR A 237 -31.26 18.17 10.49
CA TYR A 237 -31.98 18.80 11.60
C TYR A 237 -32.79 20.02 11.15
N PRO A 238 -33.99 20.21 11.71
CA PRO A 238 -34.82 21.39 11.43
C PRO A 238 -34.19 22.67 11.99
N ARG A 239 -34.51 23.78 11.39
CA ARG A 239 -34.01 25.12 11.80
C ARG A 239 -34.28 25.41 13.28
N ALA A 240 -35.42 24.93 13.81
CA ALA A 240 -35.77 25.13 15.22
C ALA A 240 -34.71 24.52 16.16
N THR A 241 -34.20 23.33 15.84
CA THR A 241 -33.12 22.69 16.60
C THR A 241 -31.79 23.41 16.39
N LEU A 242 -31.48 23.78 15.15
CA LEU A 242 -30.21 24.46 14.83
C LEU A 242 -30.09 25.83 15.52
N CYS A 243 -31.21 26.56 15.71
CA CYS A 243 -31.22 27.81 16.45
C CYS A 243 -30.93 27.66 17.96
N LEU A 244 -30.98 26.46 18.48
CA LEU A 244 -30.61 26.19 19.87
C LEU A 244 -29.11 25.91 20.03
N LEU A 245 -28.38 25.73 18.93
CA LEU A 245 -27.01 25.27 18.90
C LEU A 245 -26.07 26.37 18.40
N ARG A 246 -24.97 26.59 19.11
CA ARG A 246 -23.85 27.37 18.62
C ARG A 246 -22.79 26.43 18.06
N VAL A 247 -22.85 26.17 16.77
CA VAL A 247 -22.01 25.18 16.10
C VAL A 247 -20.68 25.80 15.70
N SER A 248 -19.58 25.17 16.12
CA SER A 248 -18.23 25.44 15.64
C SER A 248 -17.66 24.20 14.97
N ASN A 249 -17.04 24.36 13.80
CA ASN A 249 -16.46 23.26 13.06
C ASN A 249 -14.94 23.27 13.23
N VAL A 250 -14.37 22.08 13.46
CA VAL A 250 -12.94 21.84 13.49
C VAL A 250 -12.65 20.71 12.50
N THR A 251 -11.73 20.96 11.58
CA THR A 251 -11.32 19.98 10.58
C THR A 251 -9.97 19.43 10.95
N VAL A 252 -9.87 18.11 11.01
CA VAL A 252 -8.60 17.42 11.21
C VAL A 252 -7.81 17.49 9.89
N PRO A 253 -6.49 17.78 9.92
CA PRO A 253 -5.66 17.67 8.73
C PRO A 253 -5.78 16.26 8.13
N HIS A 254 -6.22 16.19 6.89
CA HIS A 254 -6.49 14.93 6.21
C HIS A 254 -6.16 15.05 4.73
N GLY A 255 -6.16 13.91 4.05
CA GLY A 255 -5.91 13.87 2.63
C GLY A 255 -4.45 14.12 2.25
N LEU A 256 -4.23 14.60 1.04
CA LEU A 256 -2.89 14.75 0.46
C LEU A 256 -1.92 15.59 1.30
N PRO A 257 -2.30 16.73 1.93
CA PRO A 257 -1.40 17.49 2.77
C PRO A 257 -0.85 16.71 3.97
N ALA A 258 -1.68 15.86 4.60
CA ALA A 258 -1.23 15.03 5.71
C ALA A 258 -0.26 13.93 5.25
N LEU A 259 -0.53 13.32 4.09
CA LEU A 259 0.39 12.36 3.47
C LEU A 259 1.71 13.02 3.08
N GLU A 260 1.65 14.24 2.53
CA GLU A 260 2.83 15.04 2.17
C GLU A 260 3.73 15.28 3.38
N ASP A 261 3.15 15.71 4.49
CA ASP A 261 3.88 15.90 5.75
C ASP A 261 4.52 14.59 6.26
N VAL A 262 3.80 13.48 6.18
CA VAL A 262 4.33 12.16 6.59
C VAL A 262 5.53 11.78 5.72
N ILE A 263 5.43 11.91 4.39
CA ILE A 263 6.52 11.54 3.48
C ILE A 263 7.72 12.46 3.66
N LEU A 264 7.50 13.79 3.69
CA LEU A 264 8.58 14.77 3.85
C LEU A 264 9.32 14.58 5.18
N LYS A 265 8.60 14.44 6.29
CA LYS A 265 9.19 14.34 7.62
C LYS A 265 9.73 12.95 7.95
N THR A 266 9.43 11.93 7.13
CA THR A 266 9.98 10.58 7.30
C THR A 266 11.17 10.34 6.38
N PHE A 267 11.07 10.65 5.09
CA PHE A 267 12.10 10.29 4.11
C PHE A 267 12.99 11.47 3.69
N PHE A 268 12.53 12.72 3.86
CA PHE A 268 13.27 13.92 3.47
C PHE A 268 13.62 14.84 4.64
N ASP A 269 13.51 14.34 5.86
CA ASP A 269 13.96 15.09 7.05
C ASP A 269 15.46 14.96 7.26
N LEU A 270 16.06 16.01 7.84
CA LEU A 270 17.49 16.06 8.17
C LEU A 270 17.79 15.42 9.52
N ASP A 271 16.82 15.43 10.44
CA ASP A 271 16.95 14.89 11.80
C ASP A 271 16.69 13.38 11.88
N PHE A 272 16.02 12.82 10.87
CA PHE A 272 15.68 11.42 10.84
C PHE A 272 16.27 10.75 9.59
N GLN A 273 16.96 9.63 9.81
CA GLN A 273 17.46 8.78 8.74
C GLN A 273 16.78 7.44 8.80
N PRO A 274 15.88 7.10 7.85
CA PRO A 274 15.35 5.76 7.72
C PRO A 274 16.47 4.79 7.32
N ASP A 275 16.28 3.52 7.61
CA ASP A 275 17.23 2.47 7.21
C ASP A 275 17.11 2.15 5.71
N ILE A 276 15.94 2.42 5.12
CA ILE A 276 15.62 2.22 3.71
C ILE A 276 14.93 3.47 3.18
N ASP A 277 15.40 3.99 2.07
CA ASP A 277 14.78 5.10 1.36
C ASP A 277 13.69 4.60 0.39
N ILE A 278 12.61 5.38 0.22
CA ILE A 278 11.48 5.03 -0.64
C ILE A 278 11.81 5.30 -2.12
N GLY A 279 11.50 4.34 -2.98
CA GLY A 279 11.68 4.47 -4.42
C GLY A 279 10.43 5.00 -5.17
N PRO A 280 10.58 5.32 -6.47
CA PRO A 280 9.52 5.94 -7.27
C PRO A 280 8.29 5.05 -7.41
N SER A 281 8.46 3.75 -7.67
CA SER A 281 7.33 2.82 -7.84
C SER A 281 6.46 2.70 -6.60
N ALA A 282 7.09 2.63 -5.41
CA ALA A 282 6.37 2.56 -4.14
C ALA A 282 5.66 3.88 -3.82
N LEU A 283 6.32 5.02 -4.07
CA LEU A 283 5.73 6.34 -3.86
C LEU A 283 4.55 6.61 -4.81
N THR A 284 4.71 6.34 -6.10
CA THR A 284 3.66 6.55 -7.11
C THR A 284 2.44 5.70 -6.79
N PHE A 285 2.63 4.43 -6.43
CA PHE A 285 1.53 3.57 -6.00
C PHE A 285 0.86 4.10 -4.73
N LEU A 286 1.63 4.52 -3.73
CA LEU A 286 1.12 5.07 -2.48
C LEU A 286 0.22 6.28 -2.73
N VAL A 287 0.69 7.22 -3.54
CA VAL A 287 -0.04 8.46 -3.87
C VAL A 287 -1.29 8.16 -4.68
N ASP A 288 -1.20 7.32 -5.70
CA ASP A 288 -2.33 6.92 -6.54
C ASP A 288 -3.41 6.20 -5.74
N TYR A 289 -3.03 5.25 -4.89
CA TYR A 289 -3.96 4.54 -4.03
C TYR A 289 -4.66 5.48 -3.04
N PHE A 290 -3.88 6.35 -2.39
CA PHE A 290 -4.38 7.34 -1.44
C PHE A 290 -5.37 8.32 -2.07
N MET A 291 -5.08 8.78 -3.28
CA MET A 291 -5.94 9.71 -4.01
C MET A 291 -7.22 9.08 -4.54
N ARG A 292 -7.17 7.80 -4.95
CA ARG A 292 -8.28 7.15 -5.66
C ARG A 292 -9.15 6.26 -4.78
N HIS A 293 -8.58 5.66 -3.74
CA HIS A 293 -9.26 4.62 -2.97
C HIS A 293 -9.54 5.01 -1.52
N ASN A 294 -8.50 5.29 -0.76
CA ASN A 294 -8.64 5.57 0.68
C ASN A 294 -7.65 6.65 1.13
N PRO A 295 -8.13 7.88 1.42
CA PRO A 295 -7.30 8.98 1.90
C PRO A 295 -6.92 8.85 3.39
N GLY A 296 -6.98 7.65 3.98
CA GLY A 296 -6.61 7.37 5.36
C GLY A 296 -5.12 7.11 5.55
N ILE A 297 -4.54 7.62 6.62
CA ILE A 297 -3.12 7.40 6.96
C ILE A 297 -2.84 5.92 7.24
N ASP A 298 -3.83 5.17 7.77
CA ASP A 298 -3.68 3.73 8.02
C ASP A 298 -3.48 2.94 6.73
N ALA A 299 -4.17 3.34 5.65
CA ALA A 299 -3.95 2.76 4.33
C ALA A 299 -2.53 3.06 3.82
N ALA A 300 -2.06 4.30 4.01
CA ALA A 300 -0.69 4.68 3.67
C ALA A 300 0.35 3.88 4.47
N LEU A 301 0.12 3.68 5.77
CA LEU A 301 0.97 2.83 6.63
C LEU A 301 1.02 1.39 6.13
N THR A 302 -0.13 0.83 5.76
CA THR A 302 -0.21 -0.55 5.23
C THR A 302 0.60 -0.68 3.93
N ILE A 303 0.50 0.29 3.03
CA ILE A 303 1.26 0.29 1.77
C ILE A 303 2.77 0.40 2.03
N LEU A 304 3.18 1.32 2.92
CA LEU A 304 4.58 1.45 3.30
C LEU A 304 5.12 0.18 3.95
N GLN A 305 4.34 -0.46 4.82
CA GLN A 305 4.71 -1.73 5.44
C GLN A 305 4.92 -2.82 4.39
N LEU A 306 4.01 -2.94 3.42
CA LEU A 306 4.15 -3.90 2.33
C LEU A 306 5.34 -3.60 1.42
N ALA A 307 5.64 -2.32 1.17
CA ALA A 307 6.84 -1.92 0.44
C ALA A 307 8.12 -2.38 1.16
N TYR A 308 8.16 -2.21 2.49
CA TYR A 308 9.26 -2.72 3.32
C TYR A 308 9.32 -4.25 3.28
N MET A 309 8.20 -4.95 3.45
CA MET A 309 8.17 -6.43 3.39
C MET A 309 8.70 -6.93 2.04
N LYS A 310 8.25 -6.32 0.94
CA LYS A 310 8.69 -6.68 -0.41
C LYS A 310 10.17 -6.42 -0.63
N HIS A 311 10.70 -5.32 -0.09
CA HIS A 311 12.12 -5.02 -0.16
C HIS A 311 12.98 -6.11 0.51
N PHE A 312 12.54 -6.61 1.67
CA PHE A 312 13.27 -7.65 2.42
C PHE A 312 13.09 -9.08 1.87
N GLU A 313 12.48 -9.26 0.70
CA GLU A 313 12.53 -10.54 -0.02
C GLU A 313 13.92 -10.82 -0.60
N ASP A 314 14.68 -9.79 -0.98
CA ASP A 314 16.03 -9.94 -1.52
C ASP A 314 17.02 -10.43 -0.44
N PRO A 315 17.80 -11.50 -0.70
CA PRO A 315 18.78 -12.05 0.25
C PRO A 315 19.80 -11.02 0.77
N LEU A 316 20.23 -10.07 -0.05
CA LEU A 316 21.24 -9.06 0.31
C LEU A 316 20.73 -8.00 1.30
N THR A 317 19.42 -7.88 1.48
CA THR A 317 18.84 -6.91 2.43
C THR A 317 19.12 -7.18 3.90
N ILE A 318 19.67 -8.36 4.24
CA ILE A 318 20.26 -8.65 5.55
C ILE A 318 21.33 -7.59 5.92
N LEU A 319 22.01 -7.02 4.90
CA LEU A 319 23.09 -6.06 5.04
C LEU A 319 22.62 -4.60 5.24
N VAL A 320 21.32 -4.35 5.34
CA VAL A 320 20.75 -3.01 5.57
C VAL A 320 21.30 -2.38 6.85
N ASN A 321 21.36 -3.13 7.94
CA ASN A 321 21.85 -2.68 9.22
C ASN A 321 23.33 -3.00 9.43
N ASP A 322 23.99 -2.21 10.29
CA ASP A 322 25.40 -2.40 10.65
C ASP A 322 25.64 -3.67 11.49
N ASN A 323 24.59 -4.20 12.14
CA ASN A 323 24.64 -5.45 12.89
C ASN A 323 24.66 -6.65 11.94
N LEU A 324 25.83 -6.97 11.45
CA LEU A 324 26.08 -8.08 10.57
C LEU A 324 25.51 -9.38 11.17
N LEU A 325 24.51 -9.96 10.50
CA LEU A 325 23.97 -11.29 10.76
C LEU A 325 23.38 -11.51 12.18
N GLY A 326 22.99 -10.43 12.87
CA GLY A 326 22.39 -10.54 14.21
C GLY A 326 23.30 -11.19 15.26
N THR A 327 24.60 -11.20 15.02
CA THR A 327 25.60 -11.73 15.94
C THR A 327 26.18 -10.62 16.81
N SER A 328 26.50 -10.97 18.05
CA SER A 328 27.05 -10.01 19.02
C SER A 328 28.51 -9.62 18.73
N SER A 329 29.19 -10.35 17.83
CA SER A 329 30.56 -10.06 17.44
C SER A 329 30.80 -10.31 15.96
N LEU A 330 31.68 -9.49 15.37
CA LEU A 330 32.14 -9.62 13.99
C LEU A 330 32.76 -11.01 13.73
N SER A 331 33.44 -11.59 14.73
CA SER A 331 34.06 -12.90 14.64
C SER A 331 33.03 -14.04 14.48
N GLU A 332 31.90 -13.98 15.14
CA GLU A 332 30.81 -14.96 14.98
C GLU A 332 30.15 -14.85 13.61
N ALA A 333 29.93 -13.64 13.12
CA ALA A 333 29.43 -13.40 11.78
C ALA A 333 30.36 -14.00 10.72
N MET A 334 31.65 -13.77 10.88
CA MET A 334 32.68 -14.30 9.99
C MET A 334 32.75 -15.83 10.02
N GLU A 335 32.55 -16.45 11.16
CA GLU A 335 32.56 -17.91 11.29
C GLU A 335 31.35 -18.55 10.59
N LYS A 336 30.16 -17.93 10.69
CA LYS A 336 28.96 -18.36 9.94
C LYS A 336 29.17 -18.24 8.42
N LEU A 337 29.77 -17.14 7.96
CA LEU A 337 30.00 -16.91 6.53
C LEU A 337 31.07 -17.82 5.93
N ARG A 338 31.97 -18.39 6.72
CA ARG A 338 32.95 -19.39 6.27
C ARG A 338 32.37 -20.76 5.98
N GLN A 339 31.14 -21.01 6.35
CA GLN A 339 30.49 -22.28 6.05
C GLN A 339 30.24 -22.43 4.54
N PRO A 340 30.44 -23.59 3.94
CA PRO A 340 30.23 -23.81 2.51
C PRO A 340 28.82 -23.42 2.03
N GLN A 341 27.83 -23.52 2.92
CA GLN A 341 26.43 -23.18 2.65
C GLN A 341 26.20 -21.68 2.43
N SER A 342 27.14 -20.83 2.87
CA SER A 342 27.06 -19.35 2.73
C SER A 342 27.79 -18.84 1.48
N PHE A 343 28.51 -19.70 0.75
CA PHE A 343 29.29 -19.30 -0.42
C PHE A 343 28.45 -18.70 -1.54
N PRO A 344 27.27 -19.22 -1.91
CA PRO A 344 26.45 -18.61 -2.94
C PRO A 344 26.03 -17.17 -2.62
N PHE A 345 25.77 -16.88 -1.34
CA PHE A 345 25.47 -15.52 -0.88
C PHE A 345 26.70 -14.60 -1.02
N LEU A 346 27.87 -15.07 -0.62
CA LEU A 346 29.12 -14.32 -0.77
C LEU A 346 29.50 -14.10 -2.21
N ASP A 347 29.26 -15.08 -3.10
CA ASP A 347 29.50 -14.96 -4.53
C ASP A 347 28.58 -13.90 -5.15
N SER A 348 27.31 -13.88 -4.78
CA SER A 348 26.35 -12.86 -5.22
C SER A 348 26.79 -11.46 -4.77
N LEU A 349 27.17 -11.29 -3.50
CA LEU A 349 27.66 -10.01 -2.98
C LEU A 349 28.95 -9.59 -3.68
N PHE A 350 29.91 -10.52 -3.87
CA PHE A 350 31.17 -10.25 -4.54
C PHE A 350 30.98 -9.83 -5.99
N ALA A 351 30.13 -10.56 -6.72
CA ALA A 351 29.80 -10.25 -8.11
C ALA A 351 29.24 -8.83 -8.25
N ARG A 352 28.39 -8.39 -7.31
CA ARG A 352 27.80 -7.04 -7.33
C ARG A 352 28.82 -5.95 -6.99
N VAL A 353 29.66 -6.15 -5.98
CA VAL A 353 30.71 -5.19 -5.62
C VAL A 353 31.72 -5.02 -6.74
N HIS A 354 32.03 -6.08 -7.50
CA HIS A 354 33.05 -6.12 -8.54
C HIS A 354 32.49 -6.09 -9.97
N ALA A 355 31.19 -5.94 -10.19
CA ALA A 355 30.53 -6.00 -11.50
C ALA A 355 31.12 -5.09 -12.59
N GLN A 356 31.93 -4.10 -12.24
CA GLN A 356 32.62 -3.20 -13.20
C GLN A 356 34.14 -3.45 -13.31
N SER A 357 34.67 -4.44 -12.61
CA SER A 357 36.09 -4.78 -12.71
C SER A 357 36.25 -5.82 -13.82
N GLU A 358 36.90 -5.48 -14.91
CA GLU A 358 37.19 -6.36 -16.05
C GLU A 358 38.09 -7.59 -15.72
N GLN A 359 38.38 -7.82 -14.44
CA GLN A 359 39.24 -8.87 -13.93
C GLN A 359 38.50 -9.99 -13.20
N ALA A 360 37.22 -10.20 -13.45
CA ALA A 360 36.48 -11.35 -12.93
C ALA A 360 36.78 -12.60 -13.77
N ASP A 361 38.01 -13.10 -13.73
CA ASP A 361 38.37 -14.38 -14.31
C ASP A 361 37.85 -15.55 -13.45
N ALA A 362 37.42 -16.61 -14.14
CA ALA A 362 36.64 -17.74 -13.68
C ALA A 362 37.31 -18.72 -12.68
N GLU A 363 38.33 -18.31 -11.94
CA GLU A 363 39.08 -19.17 -11.01
C GLU A 363 38.72 -18.94 -9.50
N HIS A 364 37.50 -18.42 -9.21
CA HIS A 364 37.20 -17.89 -7.87
C HIS A 364 36.65 -18.88 -6.83
N ILE A 365 36.61 -20.18 -7.11
CA ILE A 365 36.00 -21.17 -6.18
C ILE A 365 36.83 -21.40 -4.89
N ASP A 366 38.14 -21.05 -4.86
CA ASP A 366 39.03 -21.23 -3.72
C ASP A 366 39.33 -19.96 -2.89
N LEU A 367 38.65 -18.84 -3.18
CA LEU A 367 39.07 -17.49 -2.74
C LEU A 367 38.48 -16.99 -1.44
N TRP A 368 37.54 -17.71 -0.82
CA TRP A 368 36.96 -17.24 0.45
C TRP A 368 37.87 -17.50 1.66
N ARG A 369 39.07 -16.91 1.57
CA ARG A 369 39.98 -16.78 2.72
C ARG A 369 39.53 -15.64 3.61
N GLN A 370 39.97 -15.63 4.87
CA GLN A 370 39.60 -14.61 5.86
C GLN A 370 39.86 -13.17 5.38
N GLU A 371 40.99 -12.95 4.71
CA GLU A 371 41.37 -11.64 4.15
C GLU A 371 40.44 -11.16 3.06
N THR A 372 39.87 -12.06 2.26
CA THR A 372 38.93 -11.73 1.18
C THR A 372 37.57 -11.33 1.76
N ILE A 373 37.08 -12.03 2.75
CA ILE A 373 35.84 -11.68 3.45
C ILE A 373 35.96 -10.33 4.15
N ASP A 374 37.07 -10.09 4.86
CA ASP A 374 37.35 -8.81 5.53
C ASP A 374 37.42 -7.65 4.52
N SER A 375 38.01 -7.87 3.34
CA SER A 375 38.07 -6.85 2.29
C SER A 375 36.70 -6.55 1.69
N LEU A 376 35.86 -7.58 1.52
CA LEU A 376 34.49 -7.46 1.03
C LEU A 376 33.63 -6.64 1.99
N PHE A 377 33.74 -6.90 3.30
CA PHE A 377 32.99 -6.11 4.30
C PHE A 377 33.45 -4.65 4.40
N ARG A 378 34.76 -4.39 4.26
CA ARG A 378 35.25 -3.00 4.18
C ARG A 378 34.71 -2.29 2.93
N SER A 379 34.60 -3.01 1.81
CA SER A 379 33.98 -2.46 0.59
C SER A 379 32.49 -2.20 0.81
N LEU A 380 31.78 -3.12 1.46
CA LEU A 380 30.37 -2.93 1.84
C LEU A 380 30.18 -1.69 2.73
N ASP A 381 31.00 -1.51 3.75
CA ASP A 381 30.93 -0.34 4.64
C ASP A 381 31.22 0.96 3.90
N LYS A 382 32.12 0.93 2.93
CA LYS A 382 32.40 2.07 2.05
C LYS A 382 31.19 2.41 1.18
N GLU A 383 30.58 1.41 0.54
CA GLU A 383 29.38 1.60 -0.29
C GLU A 383 28.19 2.10 0.55
N ARG A 384 27.99 1.54 1.74
CA ARG A 384 26.97 1.99 2.70
C ARG A 384 27.16 3.45 3.10
N THR A 385 28.39 3.83 3.40
CA THR A 385 28.70 5.21 3.77
C THR A 385 28.45 6.14 2.60
N ALA A 386 28.88 5.76 1.39
CA ALA A 386 28.66 6.53 0.17
C ALA A 386 27.17 6.76 -0.10
N PHE A 387 26.36 5.70 0.01
CA PHE A 387 24.91 5.81 -0.16
C PHE A 387 24.28 6.73 0.90
N ARG A 388 24.63 6.55 2.17
CA ARG A 388 24.09 7.37 3.27
C ARG A 388 24.47 8.85 3.14
N ASP A 389 25.69 9.14 2.71
CA ASP A 389 26.14 10.52 2.50
C ASP A 389 25.45 11.14 1.28
N HIS A 390 25.26 10.37 0.20
CA HIS A 390 24.49 10.82 -0.95
C HIS A 390 23.03 11.11 -0.56
N SER A 391 22.37 10.19 0.15
CA SER A 391 21.00 10.37 0.63
C SER A 391 20.85 11.61 1.51
N ARG A 392 21.81 11.88 2.42
CA ARG A 392 21.82 13.10 3.23
C ARG A 392 22.00 14.36 2.39
N GLN A 393 22.94 14.34 1.45
CA GLN A 393 23.16 15.46 0.53
C GLN A 393 21.92 15.74 -0.30
N SER A 394 21.28 14.70 -0.87
CA SER A 394 20.06 14.84 -1.64
C SER A 394 18.93 15.47 -0.82
N ARG A 395 18.77 15.09 0.45
CA ARG A 395 17.76 15.71 1.35
C ARG A 395 18.05 17.18 1.61
N ILE A 396 19.31 17.54 1.86
CA ILE A 396 19.73 18.94 2.05
C ILE A 396 19.40 19.74 0.80
N TRP A 397 19.79 19.26 -0.38
CA TRP A 397 19.61 19.97 -1.63
C TRP A 397 18.14 19.98 -2.09
N PHE A 398 17.36 18.96 -1.74
CA PHE A 398 15.91 18.98 -1.95
C PHE A 398 15.22 20.04 -1.09
N LYS A 399 15.61 20.21 0.18
CA LYS A 399 15.11 21.31 1.03
C LYS A 399 15.52 22.69 0.50
N ILE A 400 16.74 22.83 -0.01
CA ILE A 400 17.19 24.07 -0.67
C ILE A 400 16.35 24.36 -1.93
N LEU A 401 16.07 23.34 -2.74
CA LEU A 401 15.18 23.45 -3.91
C LEU A 401 13.80 23.95 -3.51
N THR A 402 13.19 23.33 -2.49
CA THR A 402 11.86 23.72 -2.01
C THR A 402 11.83 25.12 -1.40
N LEU A 403 12.86 25.50 -0.65
CA LEU A 403 13.02 26.85 -0.07
C LEU A 403 13.18 27.89 -1.16
N ALA A 404 14.09 27.68 -2.10
CA ALA A 404 14.32 28.60 -3.21
C ALA A 404 13.05 28.76 -4.08
N ARG A 405 12.31 27.66 -4.34
CA ARG A 405 11.06 27.69 -5.06
C ARG A 405 9.98 28.48 -4.30
N ALA A 406 9.81 28.23 -3.01
CA ALA A 406 8.86 28.95 -2.17
C ALA A 406 9.15 30.47 -2.15
N PHE A 407 10.43 30.85 -2.04
CA PHE A 407 10.87 32.23 -2.13
C PHE A 407 10.50 32.87 -3.48
N LEU A 408 10.82 32.20 -4.60
CA LEU A 408 10.54 32.72 -5.94
C LEU A 408 9.05 32.82 -6.25
N LEU A 409 8.21 31.94 -5.68
CA LEU A 409 6.76 32.03 -5.75
C LEU A 409 6.23 33.24 -4.98
N LYS A 410 6.74 33.47 -3.77
CA LYS A 410 6.41 34.64 -2.93
C LYS A 410 6.73 35.95 -3.64
N GLU A 411 7.88 36.00 -4.31
CA GLU A 411 8.32 37.18 -5.08
C GLU A 411 7.68 37.28 -6.48
N ASN A 412 6.77 36.37 -6.86
CA ASN A 412 6.15 36.28 -8.20
C ASN A 412 7.17 36.18 -9.36
N ALA A 413 8.38 35.71 -9.09
CA ALA A 413 9.41 35.47 -10.10
C ALA A 413 9.13 34.22 -10.95
N ILE A 414 8.42 33.26 -10.39
CA ILE A 414 7.86 32.08 -11.08
C ILE A 414 6.35 32.13 -11.00
N LYS A 415 5.67 31.84 -12.10
CA LYS A 415 4.21 31.72 -12.15
C LYS A 415 3.84 30.24 -12.17
N GLU A 416 3.11 29.80 -11.19
CA GLU A 416 2.42 28.51 -11.27
C GLU A 416 1.17 28.62 -12.13
N ALA A 417 0.81 27.54 -12.80
CA ALA A 417 -0.48 27.46 -13.47
C ALA A 417 -1.59 27.50 -12.40
N PRO A 418 -2.54 28.43 -12.50
CA PRO A 418 -3.57 28.61 -11.46
C PRO A 418 -4.44 27.36 -11.26
N ASP A 419 -4.51 26.50 -12.26
CA ASP A 419 -5.37 25.31 -12.24
C ASP A 419 -4.73 24.09 -11.53
N LYS A 420 -3.41 24.07 -11.32
CA LYS A 420 -2.73 22.93 -10.69
C LYS A 420 -1.42 23.39 -10.00
N PRO A 421 -1.50 23.85 -8.72
CA PRO A 421 -0.28 24.09 -7.96
C PRO A 421 0.45 22.74 -7.76
N ARG A 422 1.74 22.72 -8.05
CA ARG A 422 2.56 21.52 -7.84
C ARG A 422 2.79 21.31 -6.35
N SER A 423 2.41 20.14 -5.86
CA SER A 423 2.64 19.72 -4.49
C SER A 423 4.11 19.31 -4.27
N SER A 424 4.57 19.27 -3.03
CA SER A 424 5.91 18.75 -2.71
C SER A 424 6.04 17.28 -3.07
N ILE A 425 4.94 16.52 -3.06
CA ILE A 425 4.92 15.12 -3.53
C ILE A 425 5.23 15.05 -5.03
N ASP A 426 4.67 15.93 -5.86
CA ASP A 426 4.97 15.98 -7.29
C ASP A 426 6.46 16.26 -7.54
N LEU A 427 7.09 17.11 -6.70
CA LEU A 427 8.53 17.38 -6.76
C LEU A 427 9.36 16.18 -6.33
N ILE A 428 8.93 15.46 -5.27
CA ILE A 428 9.58 14.24 -4.82
C ILE A 428 9.49 13.16 -5.90
N SER A 429 8.32 12.97 -6.52
CA SER A 429 8.15 12.03 -7.62
C SER A 429 9.09 12.37 -8.77
N SER A 430 9.10 13.64 -9.23
CA SER A 430 10.02 14.08 -10.28
C SER A 430 11.50 13.91 -9.91
N TYR A 431 11.86 14.04 -8.62
CA TYR A 431 13.22 13.76 -8.14
C TYR A 431 13.56 12.27 -8.25
N LEU A 432 12.67 11.40 -7.76
CA LEU A 432 12.90 9.95 -7.76
C LEU A 432 12.89 9.36 -9.18
N ASP A 433 12.11 9.96 -10.09
CA ASP A 433 12.06 9.59 -11.51
C ASP A 433 13.23 10.18 -12.33
N GLY A 434 14.04 11.07 -11.72
CA GLY A 434 15.17 11.73 -12.39
C GLY A 434 14.76 12.84 -13.38
N GLU A 435 13.52 13.35 -13.27
CA GLU A 435 12.95 14.35 -14.18
C GLU A 435 13.01 15.80 -13.66
N LEU A 436 13.83 16.07 -12.64
CA LEU A 436 13.94 17.40 -12.02
C LEU A 436 14.67 18.46 -12.87
N GLU A 437 15.39 18.07 -13.92
CA GLU A 437 16.27 18.99 -14.68
C GLU A 437 15.51 20.23 -15.19
N GLY A 438 14.28 20.03 -15.69
CA GLY A 438 13.43 21.13 -16.18
C GLY A 438 13.08 22.15 -15.09
N GLU A 439 12.79 21.69 -13.88
CA GLU A 439 12.48 22.55 -12.73
C GLU A 439 13.71 23.32 -12.24
N VAL A 440 14.84 22.63 -12.11
CA VAL A 440 16.12 23.23 -11.70
C VAL A 440 16.55 24.31 -12.69
N GLN A 441 16.39 24.08 -14.00
CA GLN A 441 16.67 25.08 -15.04
C GLN A 441 15.72 26.28 -14.97
N ALA A 442 14.42 26.05 -14.72
CA ALA A 442 13.42 27.11 -14.55
C ALA A 442 13.74 28.00 -13.35
N LEU A 443 14.11 27.37 -12.21
CA LEU A 443 14.53 28.04 -10.99
C LEU A 443 15.80 28.90 -11.24
N ALA A 444 16.80 28.32 -11.87
CA ALA A 444 18.03 29.03 -12.21
C ALA A 444 17.78 30.26 -13.12
N LYS A 445 16.88 30.15 -14.09
CA LYS A 445 16.46 31.28 -14.96
C LYS A 445 15.70 32.36 -14.18
N ALA A 446 14.92 31.99 -13.16
CA ALA A 446 14.20 32.94 -12.34
C ALA A 446 15.17 33.71 -11.40
N ILE A 447 16.13 33.02 -10.80
CA ILE A 447 17.15 33.63 -9.92
C ILE A 447 17.97 34.71 -10.66
N LYS A 448 18.32 34.48 -11.94
CA LYS A 448 19.03 35.47 -12.77
C LYS A 448 18.28 36.80 -12.94
N LYS A 449 16.97 36.81 -12.72
CA LYS A 449 16.10 37.99 -12.89
C LYS A 449 15.85 38.74 -11.58
N LEU A 450 16.34 38.23 -10.44
CA LEU A 450 16.13 38.84 -9.14
C LEU A 450 16.94 40.15 -9.01
N GLY A 451 16.34 41.15 -8.38
CA GLY A 451 17.04 42.36 -7.96
C GLY A 451 17.97 42.14 -6.78
N SER A 452 18.86 43.09 -6.50
CA SER A 452 19.87 42.98 -5.42
C SER A 452 19.25 42.72 -4.05
N TYR A 453 18.14 43.38 -3.72
CA TYR A 453 17.39 43.16 -2.47
C TYR A 453 16.82 41.77 -2.35
N GLN A 454 16.16 41.29 -3.41
CA GLN A 454 15.58 39.94 -3.44
C GLN A 454 16.65 38.87 -3.39
N LEU A 455 17.79 39.09 -4.08
CA LEU A 455 18.91 38.16 -4.08
C LEU A 455 19.53 38.05 -2.69
N ARG A 456 19.69 39.20 -1.97
CA ARG A 456 20.16 39.24 -0.59
C ARG A 456 19.22 38.44 0.32
N ALA A 457 17.92 38.68 0.24
CA ALA A 457 16.92 37.96 1.03
C ALA A 457 16.95 36.43 0.79
N LEU A 458 17.11 35.99 -0.47
CA LEU A 458 17.27 34.58 -0.81
C LEU A 458 18.54 33.99 -0.19
N LEU A 459 19.66 34.71 -0.26
CA LEU A 459 20.95 34.26 0.30
C LEU A 459 20.95 34.26 1.85
N ASP A 460 20.22 35.19 2.47
CA ASP A 460 20.01 35.22 3.93
C ASP A 460 19.18 33.99 4.36
N ASP A 461 18.06 33.69 3.67
CA ASP A 461 17.23 32.50 3.92
C ASP A 461 18.05 31.20 3.77
N LEU A 462 18.93 31.12 2.74
CA LEU A 462 19.82 29.97 2.54
C LEU A 462 20.89 29.89 3.63
N HIS A 463 21.46 31.01 4.05
CA HIS A 463 22.44 31.04 5.11
C HIS A 463 21.86 30.60 6.46
N ASP A 464 20.67 31.05 6.78
CA ASP A 464 19.93 30.65 7.97
C ASP A 464 19.63 29.16 7.95
N PHE A 465 19.14 28.63 6.83
CA PHE A 465 18.95 27.20 6.64
C PHE A 465 20.25 26.40 6.89
N PHE A 466 21.39 26.80 6.29
CA PHE A 466 22.69 26.13 6.53
C PHE A 466 23.11 26.16 7.98
N SER A 467 22.69 27.18 8.73
CA SER A 467 23.02 27.33 10.16
C SER A 467 22.16 26.42 11.05
N GLU A 468 20.95 26.06 10.59
CA GLU A 468 20.01 25.18 11.29
C GLU A 468 20.25 23.68 11.02
N VAL A 469 21.11 23.34 10.04
CA VAL A 469 21.40 21.93 9.70
C VAL A 469 22.01 21.19 10.90
N PRO A 470 21.52 19.97 11.23
CA PRO A 470 21.99 19.17 12.35
C PRO A 470 23.50 18.91 12.33
N ALA A 471 24.11 18.82 13.51
CA ALA A 471 25.56 18.62 13.68
C ALA A 471 26.09 17.37 12.93
N SER A 472 25.27 16.34 12.77
CA SER A 472 25.59 15.13 12.02
C SER A 472 25.85 15.37 10.53
N SER A 473 25.29 16.43 9.96
CA SER A 473 25.37 16.78 8.54
C SER A 473 26.11 18.07 8.25
N GLN A 474 26.65 18.77 9.29
CA GLN A 474 27.33 20.04 9.14
C GLN A 474 28.53 19.97 8.19
N ARG A 475 29.30 18.88 8.22
CA ARG A 475 30.47 18.70 7.32
C ARG A 475 30.09 18.75 5.84
N LEU A 476 28.87 18.36 5.50
CA LEU A 476 28.34 18.33 4.12
C LEU A 476 27.96 19.75 3.63
N VAL A 477 27.66 20.66 4.56
CA VAL A 477 27.22 22.03 4.26
C VAL A 477 28.26 23.11 4.51
N ASP A 478 29.41 22.80 5.10
CA ASP A 478 30.47 23.80 5.42
C ASP A 478 30.93 24.57 4.17
N HIS A 479 31.17 23.90 3.07
CA HIS A 479 31.59 24.53 1.82
C HIS A 479 30.47 25.38 1.19
N PRO A 480 29.25 24.88 1.00
CA PRO A 480 28.12 25.69 0.53
C PRO A 480 27.84 26.91 1.41
N ARG A 481 27.89 26.76 2.72
CA ARG A 481 27.70 27.85 3.70
C ARG A 481 28.72 28.95 3.54
N ASN A 482 30.02 28.59 3.48
CA ASN A 482 31.10 29.55 3.30
C ASN A 482 30.98 30.28 1.96
N HIS A 483 30.55 29.57 0.92
CA HIS A 483 30.32 30.18 -0.40
C HIS A 483 29.16 31.17 -0.34
N CYS A 484 28.03 30.80 0.28
CA CYS A 484 26.88 31.68 0.50
C CYS A 484 27.29 32.95 1.27
N THR A 485 28.07 32.81 2.34
CA THR A 485 28.61 33.95 3.12
C THR A 485 29.50 34.84 2.26
N SER A 486 30.33 34.29 1.39
CA SER A 486 31.18 35.08 0.48
C SER A 486 30.38 35.87 -0.55
N LEU A 487 29.28 35.28 -1.06
CA LEU A 487 28.36 35.95 -1.97
C LEU A 487 27.58 37.07 -1.28
N LEU A 488 27.16 36.85 -0.02
CA LEU A 488 26.50 37.89 0.79
C LEU A 488 27.40 39.09 1.04
N THR A 489 28.68 38.86 1.35
CA THR A 489 29.65 39.93 1.58
C THR A 489 30.01 40.70 0.32
N SER A 490 29.87 40.09 -0.86
CA SER A 490 30.13 40.72 -2.16
C SER A 490 28.99 41.52 -2.73
N LEU A 491 27.76 41.39 -2.16
CA LEU A 491 26.59 42.15 -2.59
C LEU A 491 26.66 43.61 -2.12
N PRO A 492 26.52 44.61 -3.00
CA PRO A 492 26.47 46.02 -2.63
C PRO A 492 25.23 46.32 -1.81
N ASP A 493 25.38 47.23 -0.81
CA ASP A 493 24.30 47.68 0.06
C ASP A 493 23.37 48.72 -0.61
N GLU A 494 23.78 49.29 -1.75
CA GLU A 494 23.00 50.32 -2.48
C GLU A 494 22.55 49.81 -3.84
N GLU A 495 21.30 50.21 -4.25
CA GLU A 495 20.63 49.76 -5.47
C GLU A 495 21.28 50.20 -6.80
N ASP A 496 22.28 51.07 -6.76
CA ASP A 496 22.75 51.80 -7.96
C ASP A 496 23.82 51.13 -8.82
N VAL A 497 24.27 49.90 -8.47
CA VAL A 497 25.30 49.20 -9.26
C VAL A 497 24.70 47.97 -9.97
N THR A 498 23.86 48.27 -10.97
CA THR A 498 23.15 47.25 -11.75
C THR A 498 24.02 46.19 -12.42
N GLY A 499 25.27 46.49 -12.74
CA GLY A 499 26.20 45.57 -13.36
C GLY A 499 26.73 44.45 -12.44
N VAL A 500 27.01 44.80 -11.18
CA VAL A 500 27.58 43.86 -10.18
C VAL A 500 26.51 42.91 -9.69
N SER A 501 25.29 43.42 -9.47
CA SER A 501 24.16 42.55 -9.02
C SER A 501 23.78 41.46 -10.04
N VAL A 502 23.86 41.78 -11.33
CA VAL A 502 23.59 40.80 -12.40
C VAL A 502 24.68 39.72 -12.44
N GLN A 503 25.94 40.07 -12.27
CA GLN A 503 27.03 39.09 -12.24
C GLN A 503 26.91 38.17 -11.03
N ILE A 504 26.54 38.71 -9.87
CA ILE A 504 26.31 37.89 -8.67
C ILE A 504 25.07 36.99 -8.84
N ALA A 505 23.99 37.48 -9.42
CA ALA A 505 22.81 36.67 -9.72
C ALA A 505 23.13 35.53 -10.69
N GLU A 506 23.98 35.76 -11.69
CA GLU A 506 24.49 34.71 -12.58
C GLU A 506 25.36 33.70 -11.84
N SER A 507 26.25 34.17 -10.94
CA SER A 507 27.08 33.30 -10.12
C SER A 507 26.23 32.43 -9.17
N VAL A 508 25.25 33.00 -8.47
CA VAL A 508 24.32 32.27 -7.59
C VAL A 508 23.51 31.27 -8.40
N SER A 509 22.99 31.67 -9.55
CA SER A 509 22.19 30.79 -10.42
C SER A 509 23.02 29.62 -10.92
N SER A 510 24.26 29.84 -11.39
CA SER A 510 25.13 28.76 -11.90
C SER A 510 25.59 27.83 -10.78
N TRP A 511 25.89 28.40 -9.59
CA TRP A 511 26.26 27.63 -8.41
C TRP A 511 25.13 26.72 -7.93
N LEU A 512 23.90 27.25 -7.79
CA LEU A 512 22.73 26.47 -7.41
C LEU A 512 22.40 25.42 -8.47
N LEU A 513 22.43 25.78 -9.76
CA LEU A 513 22.18 24.83 -10.84
C LEU A 513 23.13 23.65 -10.77
N GLN A 514 24.42 23.92 -10.64
CA GLN A 514 25.44 22.86 -10.57
C GLN A 514 25.22 21.93 -9.38
N HIS A 515 25.07 22.50 -8.17
CA HIS A 515 24.90 21.66 -6.97
C HIS A 515 23.58 20.90 -6.95
N LEU A 516 22.47 21.52 -7.41
CA LEU A 516 21.20 20.81 -7.52
C LEU A 516 21.29 19.67 -8.54
N SER A 517 21.96 19.86 -9.67
CA SER A 517 22.17 18.79 -10.67
C SER A 517 23.11 17.69 -10.16
N ASP A 518 24.15 18.04 -9.40
CA ASP A 518 25.15 17.09 -8.88
C ASP A 518 24.56 16.23 -7.73
N HIS A 519 23.69 16.80 -6.88
CA HIS A 519 23.21 16.13 -5.67
C HIS A 519 21.76 15.61 -5.76
N LEU A 520 20.96 16.10 -6.69
CA LEU A 520 19.61 15.59 -6.98
C LEU A 520 19.60 14.64 -8.17
N GLY A 521 20.70 13.96 -8.44
CA GLY A 521 20.79 12.87 -9.40
C GLY A 521 20.06 11.61 -8.92
N ASN A 522 19.91 10.65 -9.82
CA ASN A 522 19.26 9.37 -9.52
C ASN A 522 20.02 8.64 -8.39
N PRO A 523 19.38 8.25 -7.28
CA PRO A 523 19.98 7.48 -6.19
C PRO A 523 20.67 6.18 -6.63
N GLU A 524 20.23 5.58 -7.74
CA GLU A 524 20.80 4.37 -8.32
C GLU A 524 22.27 4.51 -8.73
N THR A 525 22.75 5.73 -8.97
CA THR A 525 24.14 6.00 -9.33
C THR A 525 25.07 6.22 -8.14
N SER A 526 24.52 6.31 -6.93
CA SER A 526 25.25 6.70 -5.72
C SER A 526 26.21 5.62 -5.17
N SER A 527 25.85 4.36 -5.33
CA SER A 527 26.58 3.19 -4.82
C SER A 527 26.30 1.96 -5.68
N LYS A 528 27.23 1.03 -5.73
CA LYS A 528 27.05 -0.25 -6.45
C LYS A 528 26.00 -1.16 -5.80
N LEU A 529 25.75 -0.95 -4.53
CA LEU A 529 24.82 -1.74 -3.71
C LEU A 529 23.61 -0.89 -3.28
N TRP A 530 23.27 0.15 -4.04
CA TRP A 530 22.20 1.09 -3.71
C TRP A 530 20.85 0.42 -3.43
N ASP A 531 20.53 -0.66 -4.09
CA ASP A 531 19.29 -1.43 -3.97
C ASP A 531 19.11 -2.11 -2.60
N ILE A 532 20.16 -2.28 -1.81
CA ILE A 532 20.06 -2.75 -0.43
C ILE A 532 19.34 -1.71 0.45
N TRP A 533 19.51 -0.42 0.15
CA TRP A 533 18.96 0.69 0.97
C TRP A 533 17.85 1.49 0.28
N TYR A 534 17.38 1.04 -0.88
CA TYR A 534 16.42 1.78 -1.70
C TYR A 534 15.40 0.85 -2.37
N THR A 535 14.10 1.16 -2.27
CA THR A 535 13.00 0.27 -2.67
C THR A 535 12.61 0.40 -4.15
N ALA A 536 13.51 0.78 -5.06
CA ALA A 536 13.17 1.16 -6.44
C ALA A 536 12.87 0.00 -7.40
N LEU A 537 13.45 -1.19 -7.17
CA LEU A 537 13.56 -2.22 -8.21
C LEU A 537 12.32 -3.09 -8.43
N THR A 538 11.47 -3.22 -7.43
CA THR A 538 10.35 -4.16 -7.55
C THR A 538 9.05 -3.43 -7.82
N PRO A 539 8.32 -3.79 -8.89
CA PRO A 539 6.97 -3.27 -9.07
C PRO A 539 6.14 -3.61 -7.84
N PHE A 540 5.43 -2.62 -7.35
CA PHE A 540 4.62 -2.78 -6.15
C PHE A 540 3.50 -3.79 -6.43
N PRO A 541 3.27 -4.79 -5.58
CA PRO A 541 2.23 -5.80 -5.80
C PRO A 541 0.83 -5.21 -5.53
N ALA A 542 0.33 -4.42 -6.49
CA ALA A 542 -0.98 -3.78 -6.42
C ALA A 542 -2.11 -4.79 -6.16
N ASP A 543 -1.98 -5.98 -6.70
CA ASP A 543 -2.96 -7.07 -6.57
C ASP A 543 -3.10 -7.59 -5.13
N LEU A 544 -2.07 -7.45 -4.28
CA LEU A 544 -2.15 -7.85 -2.86
C LEU A 544 -3.03 -6.89 -2.05
N LEU A 545 -3.07 -5.62 -2.42
CA LEU A 545 -3.84 -4.60 -1.70
C LEU A 545 -5.26 -4.48 -2.21
N ASN A 546 -5.45 -4.64 -3.49
CA ASN A 546 -6.75 -4.55 -4.13
C ASN A 546 -6.94 -5.74 -5.07
N PRO A 547 -7.10 -6.96 -4.52
CA PRO A 547 -7.25 -8.16 -5.32
C PRO A 547 -8.53 -8.07 -6.15
N SER A 548 -8.38 -7.76 -7.42
CA SER A 548 -9.46 -7.87 -8.38
C SER A 548 -9.54 -9.32 -8.85
N THR A 549 -10.48 -10.09 -8.27
CA THR A 549 -10.73 -11.47 -8.71
C THR A 549 -11.00 -11.54 -10.21
N ARG A 550 -11.64 -10.52 -10.76
CA ARG A 550 -11.90 -10.40 -12.18
C ARG A 550 -10.61 -10.23 -12.97
N SER A 551 -9.75 -9.31 -12.58
CA SER A 551 -8.46 -9.07 -13.23
C SER A 551 -7.57 -10.31 -13.16
N SER A 552 -7.50 -10.97 -12.02
CA SER A 552 -6.75 -12.21 -11.83
C SER A 552 -7.28 -13.35 -12.72
N LEU A 553 -8.61 -13.48 -12.85
CA LEU A 553 -9.22 -14.46 -13.75
C LEU A 553 -8.90 -14.16 -15.22
N PHE A 554 -8.98 -12.90 -15.64
CA PHE A 554 -8.60 -12.48 -16.99
C PHE A 554 -7.13 -12.78 -17.26
N SER A 555 -6.23 -12.39 -16.35
CA SER A 555 -4.79 -12.67 -16.46
C SER A 555 -4.52 -14.17 -16.54
N GLY A 556 -5.15 -14.97 -15.68
CA GLY A 556 -5.00 -16.44 -15.68
C GLY A 556 -5.53 -17.10 -16.95
N LEU A 557 -6.61 -16.59 -17.55
CA LEU A 557 -7.18 -17.13 -18.79
C LEU A 557 -6.41 -16.68 -20.03
N LEU A 558 -5.85 -15.46 -20.05
CA LEU A 558 -5.10 -14.93 -21.19
C LEU A 558 -3.63 -15.37 -21.19
N GLN A 559 -3.03 -15.47 -20.01
CA GLN A 559 -1.62 -15.77 -19.81
C GLN A 559 -1.41 -16.90 -18.79
N PRO A 560 -1.95 -18.11 -19.04
CA PRO A 560 -1.88 -19.21 -18.06
C PRO A 560 -0.43 -19.63 -17.73
N TRP A 561 0.51 -19.43 -18.66
CA TRP A 561 1.93 -19.73 -18.45
C TRP A 561 2.61 -18.83 -17.40
N ALA A 562 2.06 -17.66 -17.09
CA ALA A 562 2.58 -16.81 -16.02
C ALA A 562 2.44 -17.46 -14.63
N TYR A 563 1.55 -18.45 -14.52
CA TYR A 563 1.25 -19.19 -13.28
C TYR A 563 1.89 -20.59 -13.27
N LEU A 564 2.61 -20.97 -14.32
CA LEU A 564 3.33 -22.23 -14.40
C LEU A 564 4.78 -22.05 -13.96
N SER A 565 5.36 -23.06 -13.37
CA SER A 565 6.77 -23.03 -13.00
C SER A 565 7.67 -22.94 -14.24
N PRO A 566 8.85 -22.29 -14.19
CA PRO A 566 9.78 -22.20 -15.32
C PRO A 566 10.19 -23.55 -15.91
N ALA A 567 10.19 -24.62 -15.11
CA ALA A 567 10.51 -25.97 -15.53
C ALA A 567 9.43 -26.60 -16.42
N GLU A 568 8.19 -26.14 -16.35
CA GLU A 568 7.06 -26.65 -17.15
C GLU A 568 6.94 -25.95 -18.51
N VAL A 569 7.62 -24.82 -18.67
CA VAL A 569 7.59 -24.02 -19.89
C VAL A 569 8.84 -24.28 -20.74
N GLN A 570 8.76 -25.25 -21.63
CA GLN A 570 9.91 -25.74 -22.38
C GLN A 570 10.44 -24.81 -23.50
N ASP A 571 9.62 -23.89 -24.02
CA ASP A 571 10.02 -23.03 -25.17
C ASP A 571 9.31 -21.67 -25.17
N GLU A 572 10.08 -20.61 -25.20
CA GLU A 572 9.56 -19.22 -25.24
C GLU A 572 8.72 -18.92 -26.50
N ALA A 573 9.10 -19.49 -27.65
CA ALA A 573 8.38 -19.32 -28.92
C ALA A 573 7.00 -19.98 -28.94
N THR A 574 6.75 -20.96 -28.09
CA THR A 574 5.49 -21.70 -28.01
C THR A 574 4.52 -21.13 -26.98
N ARG A 575 4.97 -20.25 -26.08
CA ARG A 575 4.14 -19.60 -25.05
C ARG A 575 2.93 -18.85 -25.63
N TYR A 576 3.07 -18.29 -26.80
CA TYR A 576 2.06 -17.45 -27.44
C TYR A 576 1.20 -18.22 -28.47
N ALA A 577 1.42 -19.50 -28.62
CA ALA A 577 0.67 -20.29 -29.56
C ALA A 577 -0.71 -20.69 -28.98
N THR A 578 -1.78 -20.19 -29.58
CA THR A 578 -3.16 -20.41 -29.13
C THR A 578 -3.50 -21.88 -28.92
N TRP A 579 -2.92 -22.78 -29.71
CA TRP A 579 -3.14 -24.23 -29.63
C TRP A 579 -2.47 -24.92 -28.42
N GLN A 580 -1.60 -24.24 -27.68
CA GLN A 580 -1.00 -24.76 -26.43
C GLN A 580 -1.67 -24.27 -25.17
N LEU A 581 -2.63 -23.37 -25.31
CA LEU A 581 -3.40 -22.88 -24.17
C LEU A 581 -4.30 -24.00 -23.57
N PRO A 582 -4.66 -23.92 -22.29
CA PRO A 582 -5.72 -24.73 -21.71
C PRO A 582 -7.06 -24.54 -22.45
N ASP A 583 -7.91 -25.56 -22.43
CA ASP A 583 -9.18 -25.54 -23.15
C ASP A 583 -10.05 -24.34 -22.80
N THR A 584 -10.14 -23.99 -21.54
CA THR A 584 -10.92 -22.85 -21.06
C THR A 584 -10.33 -21.53 -21.56
N SER A 585 -9.00 -21.41 -21.61
CA SER A 585 -8.28 -20.24 -22.19
C SER A 585 -8.49 -20.12 -23.69
N ILE A 586 -8.45 -21.24 -24.43
CA ILE A 586 -8.77 -21.26 -25.87
C ILE A 586 -10.18 -20.73 -26.11
N LEU A 587 -11.13 -21.24 -25.36
CA LEU A 587 -12.54 -20.85 -25.47
C LEU A 587 -12.75 -19.39 -25.05
N PHE A 588 -12.03 -18.93 -24.02
CA PHE A 588 -12.08 -17.56 -23.55
C PHE A 588 -11.48 -16.56 -24.57
N CYS A 589 -10.39 -16.89 -25.25
CA CYS A 589 -9.88 -16.04 -26.34
C CYS A 589 -10.92 -15.80 -27.42
N ARG A 590 -11.71 -16.84 -27.79
CA ARG A 590 -12.80 -16.70 -28.74
C ARG A 590 -14.01 -15.94 -28.19
N TYR A 591 -14.24 -16.03 -26.88
CA TYR A 591 -15.23 -15.23 -26.18
C TYR A 591 -14.95 -13.73 -26.29
N LEU A 592 -13.69 -13.30 -26.21
CA LEU A 592 -13.31 -11.88 -26.28
C LEU A 592 -13.67 -11.29 -27.65
N ASP A 593 -13.47 -12.07 -28.72
CA ASP A 593 -13.78 -11.65 -30.10
C ASP A 593 -15.27 -11.67 -30.44
N SER A 594 -16.11 -12.23 -29.56
CA SER A 594 -17.51 -12.45 -29.81
C SER A 594 -18.41 -11.26 -29.43
N GLY A 595 -19.59 -11.17 -30.05
CA GLY A 595 -20.62 -10.18 -29.71
C GLY A 595 -21.41 -10.53 -28.46
N LYS A 596 -22.46 -9.78 -28.17
CA LYS A 596 -23.34 -9.95 -26.99
C LYS A 596 -24.01 -11.32 -26.90
N MET A 597 -24.37 -11.88 -28.03
CA MET A 597 -24.96 -13.22 -28.14
C MET A 597 -24.03 -14.12 -28.91
N ILE A 598 -23.64 -15.23 -28.33
CA ILE A 598 -22.69 -16.19 -28.92
C ILE A 598 -23.52 -17.43 -29.32
N ASN A 599 -23.41 -17.82 -30.59
CA ASN A 599 -23.92 -19.09 -31.05
C ASN A 599 -22.99 -20.21 -30.57
N VAL A 600 -23.49 -21.14 -29.80
CA VAL A 600 -22.69 -22.23 -29.21
C VAL A 600 -22.09 -23.13 -30.27
N TYR A 601 -22.78 -23.33 -31.40
CA TYR A 601 -22.29 -24.15 -32.50
C TYR A 601 -21.09 -23.50 -33.22
N ASP A 602 -21.20 -22.22 -33.59
CA ASP A 602 -20.08 -21.48 -34.22
C ASP A 602 -18.84 -21.42 -33.30
N TRP A 603 -19.11 -21.30 -32.00
CA TRP A 603 -18.06 -21.29 -30.98
C TRP A 603 -17.38 -22.66 -30.88
N PHE A 604 -18.17 -23.74 -30.92
CA PHE A 604 -17.67 -25.11 -30.96
C PHE A 604 -16.83 -25.36 -32.21
N GLU A 605 -17.29 -24.97 -33.41
CA GLU A 605 -16.50 -25.13 -34.65
C GLU A 605 -15.13 -24.36 -34.56
N SER A 606 -15.15 -23.17 -34.02
CA SER A 606 -13.90 -22.42 -33.79
C SER A 606 -12.94 -23.11 -32.82
N PHE A 607 -13.49 -23.76 -31.77
CA PHE A 607 -12.72 -24.55 -30.82
C PHE A 607 -12.14 -25.83 -31.45
N VAL A 608 -12.94 -26.54 -32.25
CA VAL A 608 -12.50 -27.73 -33.00
C VAL A 608 -11.31 -27.42 -33.89
N LEU A 609 -11.36 -26.29 -34.62
CA LEU A 609 -10.27 -25.89 -35.51
C LEU A 609 -8.94 -25.72 -34.76
N VAL A 610 -8.98 -25.15 -33.57
CA VAL A 610 -7.75 -24.97 -32.74
C VAL A 610 -7.21 -26.32 -32.29
N LEU A 611 -8.07 -27.22 -31.81
CA LEU A 611 -7.67 -28.54 -31.33
C LEU A 611 -7.18 -29.46 -32.45
N ASP A 612 -7.77 -29.39 -33.65
CA ASP A 612 -7.29 -30.13 -34.82
C ASP A 612 -5.89 -29.66 -35.22
N THR A 613 -5.64 -28.33 -35.22
CA THR A 613 -4.31 -27.79 -35.43
C THR A 613 -3.30 -28.28 -34.36
N GLN A 614 -3.71 -28.39 -33.14
CA GLN A 614 -2.91 -28.94 -32.04
C GLN A 614 -2.55 -30.42 -32.31
N ARG A 615 -3.54 -31.23 -32.69
CA ARG A 615 -3.38 -32.66 -33.02
C ARG A 615 -2.42 -32.86 -34.22
N GLU A 616 -2.57 -32.08 -35.26
CA GLU A 616 -1.66 -32.13 -36.42
C GLU A 616 -0.22 -31.82 -36.04
N ARG A 617 0.01 -30.76 -35.30
CA ARG A 617 1.33 -30.38 -34.80
C ARG A 617 1.97 -31.44 -33.92
N LEU A 618 1.20 -32.08 -33.03
CA LEU A 618 1.69 -33.19 -32.21
C LEU A 618 2.02 -34.41 -33.07
N ARG A 619 1.24 -34.71 -34.14
CA ARG A 619 1.55 -35.76 -35.11
C ARG A 619 2.84 -35.48 -35.89
N GLU A 620 3.05 -34.23 -36.31
CA GLU A 620 4.28 -33.78 -36.99
C GLU A 620 5.52 -33.92 -36.08
N ARG A 621 5.45 -33.48 -34.80
CA ARG A 621 6.52 -33.65 -33.83
C ARG A 621 6.87 -35.13 -33.63
N LYS A 622 5.90 -35.99 -33.42
CA LYS A 622 6.12 -37.44 -33.28
C LYS A 622 6.76 -38.04 -34.54
N LYS A 623 6.41 -37.57 -35.73
CA LYS A 623 7.08 -37.98 -37.00
C LYS A 623 8.52 -37.50 -37.06
N GLN A 624 8.81 -36.28 -36.63
CA GLN A 624 10.16 -35.74 -36.58
C GLN A 624 11.04 -36.47 -35.53
N GLU A 625 10.51 -36.78 -34.37
CA GLU A 625 11.21 -37.56 -33.32
C GLU A 625 11.50 -38.99 -33.78
N THR A 626 10.57 -39.62 -34.52
CA THR A 626 10.79 -40.93 -35.12
C THR A 626 11.79 -40.93 -36.25
N MET A 627 11.92 -39.83 -36.98
CA MET A 627 12.94 -39.69 -38.04
C MET A 627 14.33 -39.30 -37.49
N ALA A 628 14.37 -38.60 -36.35
CA ALA A 628 15.64 -38.17 -35.72
C ALA A 628 16.33 -39.25 -34.92
N ALA A 629 15.72 -40.45 -34.70
CA ALA A 629 16.26 -41.57 -33.95
C ALA A 629 16.60 -42.78 -34.87
N PRO A 630 17.66 -42.72 -35.72
CA PRO A 630 17.95 -43.80 -36.68
C PRO A 630 18.61 -45.05 -36.11
N ASN A 631 18.84 -45.20 -34.77
CA ASN A 631 19.57 -46.36 -34.27
C ASN A 631 19.20 -46.77 -32.80
N ALA A 632 17.95 -47.09 -32.54
CA ALA A 632 17.58 -47.85 -31.32
C ALA A 632 16.96 -49.19 -31.73
N LYS A 633 17.73 -50.28 -31.56
CA LYS A 633 17.23 -51.62 -31.72
C LYS A 633 16.08 -51.91 -30.76
N PRO A 634 14.98 -52.56 -31.19
CA PRO A 634 13.86 -52.85 -30.28
C PRO A 634 14.23 -53.83 -29.21
N LEU A 635 14.18 -53.42 -27.99
CA LEU A 635 14.29 -54.30 -26.82
C LEU A 635 13.01 -55.16 -26.76
N LYS A 636 13.20 -56.50 -27.00
CA LYS A 636 12.14 -57.48 -26.83
C LYS A 636 11.68 -57.48 -25.34
N LYS A 637 10.46 -57.02 -25.09
CA LYS A 637 9.76 -57.23 -23.79
C LYS A 637 9.37 -58.70 -23.67
N GLY A 638 9.98 -59.40 -22.72
CA GLY A 638 9.68 -60.74 -22.35
C GLY A 638 8.27 -60.90 -21.74
N THR A 639 7.65 -61.94 -22.16
CA THR A 639 6.37 -62.51 -21.71
C THR A 639 6.44 -63.02 -20.27
N SER A 640 5.39 -62.70 -19.47
CA SER A 640 4.98 -63.53 -18.35
C SER A 640 3.45 -63.37 -18.22
N SER A 641 2.77 -64.30 -18.68
CA SER A 641 1.95 -65.44 -18.30
C SER A 641 1.07 -65.23 -17.06
N ARG A 642 -0.27 -65.33 -17.20
CA ARG A 642 -1.07 -66.49 -16.76
C ARG A 642 -2.57 -66.24 -16.61
N ARG A 643 -3.31 -67.12 -17.30
CA ARG A 643 -4.58 -67.80 -16.95
C ARG A 643 -5.87 -66.94 -16.95
N SER A 644 -6.89 -67.42 -17.66
CA SER A 644 -7.56 -68.71 -17.73
C SER A 644 -8.59 -68.74 -18.88
N ARG A 645 -8.73 -69.94 -19.47
CA ARG A 645 -9.72 -70.46 -20.42
C ARG A 645 -11.07 -70.72 -19.69
N PRO A 646 -12.24 -71.15 -20.39
CA PRO A 646 -12.30 -71.97 -21.58
C PRO A 646 -13.43 -71.66 -22.60
N SER A 647 -13.24 -72.25 -23.80
CA SER A 647 -14.03 -73.17 -24.62
C SER A 647 -15.25 -72.57 -25.44
N ALA A 648 -15.51 -72.90 -26.66
CA ALA A 648 -15.45 -74.07 -27.46
C ALA A 648 -15.64 -73.74 -28.95
N SER A 649 -15.00 -74.51 -29.76
CA SER A 649 -15.06 -74.68 -31.21
C SER A 649 -16.42 -75.25 -31.74
N PRO A 650 -16.61 -75.67 -33.03
CA PRO A 650 -15.85 -75.49 -34.27
C PRO A 650 -16.73 -75.33 -35.53
N THR A 651 -16.17 -75.08 -36.70
CA THR A 651 -16.28 -75.84 -37.96
C THR A 651 -16.27 -75.04 -39.24
N LYS A 652 -15.33 -75.45 -40.07
CA LYS A 652 -15.27 -75.89 -41.45
C LYS A 652 -15.27 -74.86 -42.62
N LYS A 653 -14.09 -74.95 -43.25
CA LYS A 653 -13.82 -75.17 -44.71
C LYS A 653 -14.39 -74.23 -45.75
N GLY A 654 -13.48 -73.77 -46.58
CA GLY A 654 -13.71 -73.55 -47.98
C GLY A 654 -12.67 -72.65 -48.67
N ASP A 655 -11.75 -73.28 -49.35
CA ASP A 655 -10.80 -72.65 -50.28
C ASP A 655 -11.42 -71.69 -51.27
N LYS A 656 -10.74 -70.59 -51.60
CA LYS A 656 -10.16 -70.34 -52.94
C LYS A 656 -9.48 -69.00 -53.02
N ALA A 657 -8.29 -69.07 -53.61
CA ALA A 657 -7.45 -67.95 -54.01
C ALA A 657 -8.12 -66.92 -54.92
N ALA A 658 -7.86 -65.63 -54.65
CA ALA A 658 -7.72 -64.59 -55.68
C ALA A 658 -6.94 -63.41 -55.11
N ARG A 659 -5.93 -63.09 -55.79
CA ARG A 659 -5.03 -61.94 -55.87
C ARG A 659 -5.48 -60.60 -55.29
N GLY A 660 -4.71 -60.02 -54.41
CA GLY A 660 -4.15 -58.67 -54.47
C GLY A 660 -5.12 -57.47 -54.53
N ALA A 661 -5.46 -56.91 -53.38
CA ALA A 661 -5.74 -55.48 -53.21
C ALA A 661 -5.09 -55.06 -51.89
N PRO A 662 -4.56 -53.82 -51.78
CA PRO A 662 -3.82 -53.37 -50.60
C PRO A 662 -4.76 -53.26 -49.40
N ASP A 663 -4.20 -53.54 -48.23
CA ASP A 663 -4.82 -53.61 -46.91
C ASP A 663 -5.70 -52.42 -46.55
N ASP A 664 -6.99 -52.64 -46.55
CA ASP A 664 -8.03 -51.74 -46.00
C ASP A 664 -8.09 -51.80 -44.45
N LYS A 665 -7.10 -52.36 -43.80
CA LYS A 665 -7.04 -52.49 -42.34
C LYS A 665 -6.53 -51.22 -41.64
N ASP A 666 -5.78 -50.39 -42.32
CA ASP A 666 -5.29 -49.13 -41.76
C ASP A 666 -6.38 -48.05 -41.73
N ASN A 667 -7.38 -48.10 -42.66
CA ASN A 667 -8.45 -47.13 -42.70
C ASN A 667 -9.53 -47.33 -41.58
N VAL A 668 -9.77 -48.56 -41.16
CA VAL A 668 -10.76 -48.83 -40.06
C VAL A 668 -10.27 -48.39 -38.71
N TRP A 669 -8.96 -48.42 -38.50
CA TRP A 669 -8.37 -47.89 -37.25
C TRP A 669 -8.33 -46.36 -37.23
N ASP A 670 -8.11 -45.70 -38.34
CA ASP A 670 -8.13 -44.25 -38.48
C ASP A 670 -9.54 -43.67 -38.30
N GLU A 671 -10.60 -44.31 -38.88
CA GLU A 671 -12.00 -43.85 -38.70
C GLU A 671 -12.48 -43.96 -37.23
N GLN A 672 -12.12 -45.01 -36.52
CA GLN A 672 -12.49 -45.21 -35.11
C GLN A 672 -11.72 -44.23 -34.20
N ASP A 673 -10.51 -43.89 -34.54
CA ASP A 673 -9.71 -42.93 -33.82
C ASP A 673 -10.20 -41.47 -34.04
N ASP A 674 -10.76 -41.19 -35.24
CA ASP A 674 -11.37 -39.89 -35.53
C ASP A 674 -12.77 -39.71 -34.93
N GLU A 675 -13.56 -40.81 -34.80
CA GLU A 675 -14.81 -40.74 -34.02
C GLU A 675 -14.60 -40.54 -32.52
N ASN A 676 -13.62 -41.25 -31.94
CA ASN A 676 -13.23 -41.06 -30.55
C ASN A 676 -12.70 -39.63 -30.31
N TRP A 677 -11.92 -39.09 -31.25
CA TRP A 677 -11.44 -37.72 -31.20
C TRP A 677 -12.56 -36.69 -31.21
N LYS A 678 -13.57 -36.84 -32.05
CA LYS A 678 -14.75 -35.96 -32.04
C LYS A 678 -15.49 -35.96 -30.72
N LEU A 679 -15.67 -37.14 -30.12
CA LEU A 679 -16.27 -37.25 -28.80
C LEU A 679 -15.41 -36.58 -27.70
N GLU A 680 -14.12 -36.74 -27.78
CA GLU A 680 -13.18 -36.09 -26.87
C GLU A 680 -13.25 -34.55 -26.97
N ILE A 681 -13.25 -33.98 -28.18
CA ILE A 681 -13.42 -32.55 -28.39
C ILE A 681 -14.72 -32.02 -27.80
N GLN A 682 -15.85 -32.76 -28.03
CA GLN A 682 -17.14 -32.41 -27.47
C GLN A 682 -17.11 -32.37 -25.95
N ALA A 683 -16.51 -33.37 -25.30
CA ALA A 683 -16.39 -33.41 -23.85
C ALA A 683 -15.52 -32.25 -23.31
N ARG A 684 -14.40 -31.95 -23.95
CA ARG A 684 -13.51 -30.85 -23.62
C ARG A 684 -14.20 -29.49 -23.76
N PHE A 685 -14.93 -29.29 -24.85
CA PHE A 685 -15.74 -28.07 -25.09
C PHE A 685 -16.82 -27.87 -24.04
N ILE A 686 -17.59 -28.90 -23.74
CA ILE A 686 -18.66 -28.83 -22.73
C ILE A 686 -18.08 -28.49 -21.37
N ARG A 687 -16.94 -29.09 -21.00
CA ARG A 687 -16.25 -28.81 -19.77
C ARG A 687 -15.80 -27.33 -19.72
N ALA A 688 -15.11 -26.85 -20.75
CA ALA A 688 -14.62 -25.48 -20.81
C ALA A 688 -15.78 -24.46 -20.81
N LEU A 689 -16.90 -24.77 -21.48
CA LEU A 689 -18.09 -23.95 -21.47
C LEU A 689 -18.72 -23.85 -20.08
N HIS A 690 -18.81 -24.99 -19.35
CA HIS A 690 -19.28 -24.98 -17.96
C HIS A 690 -18.36 -24.25 -17.02
N GLU A 691 -17.06 -24.32 -17.23
CA GLU A 691 -16.08 -23.55 -16.45
C GLU A 691 -16.28 -22.04 -16.68
N LEU A 692 -16.51 -21.58 -17.90
CA LEU A 692 -16.80 -20.17 -18.19
C LEU A 692 -18.18 -19.72 -17.67
N ASP A 693 -19.18 -20.60 -17.64
CA ASP A 693 -20.49 -20.33 -17.02
C ASP A 693 -20.35 -20.21 -15.49
N TYR A 694 -19.60 -21.12 -14.87
CA TYR A 694 -19.29 -21.08 -13.43
C TYR A 694 -18.52 -19.83 -13.03
N LEU A 695 -17.57 -19.40 -13.84
CA LEU A 695 -16.81 -18.15 -13.65
C LEU A 695 -17.64 -16.90 -13.93
N GLY A 696 -18.87 -17.04 -14.43
CA GLY A 696 -19.80 -15.96 -14.68
C GLY A 696 -19.58 -15.16 -15.97
N PHE A 697 -18.73 -15.64 -16.90
CA PHE A 697 -18.49 -14.97 -18.18
C PHE A 697 -19.64 -15.16 -19.19
N VAL A 698 -20.33 -16.28 -19.12
CA VAL A 698 -21.47 -16.58 -19.96
C VAL A 698 -22.70 -16.87 -19.14
N LYS A 699 -23.88 -16.67 -19.74
CA LYS A 699 -25.14 -16.99 -19.13
C LYS A 699 -26.07 -17.64 -20.17
N HIS A 700 -26.65 -18.79 -19.83
CA HIS A 700 -27.60 -19.44 -20.70
C HIS A 700 -28.89 -18.62 -20.84
N THR A 701 -29.41 -18.53 -22.06
CA THR A 701 -30.67 -17.86 -22.32
C THR A 701 -31.80 -18.87 -22.19
N GLY A 702 -32.81 -18.61 -21.34
CA GLY A 702 -33.97 -19.47 -21.24
C GLY A 702 -34.88 -19.54 -22.50
N ARG A 703 -34.60 -18.72 -23.53
CA ARG A 703 -35.42 -18.61 -24.77
C ARG A 703 -34.80 -19.29 -25.99
N LYS A 704 -33.48 -19.39 -26.06
CA LYS A 704 -32.72 -19.99 -27.17
C LYS A 704 -31.68 -20.93 -26.60
N ALA A 705 -31.87 -22.22 -26.77
CA ALA A 705 -30.96 -23.24 -26.27
C ALA A 705 -29.56 -23.17 -26.92
N ASP A 706 -29.50 -22.70 -28.19
CA ASP A 706 -28.29 -22.68 -29.00
C ASP A 706 -27.46 -21.42 -28.82
N HIS A 707 -27.84 -20.50 -27.91
CA HIS A 707 -27.12 -19.25 -27.70
C HIS A 707 -26.87 -19.00 -26.22
N VAL A 708 -25.68 -18.48 -25.95
CA VAL A 708 -25.29 -17.96 -24.63
C VAL A 708 -25.13 -16.46 -24.69
N LEU A 709 -25.35 -15.77 -23.56
CA LEU A 709 -25.16 -14.33 -23.43
C LEU A 709 -23.76 -14.08 -22.84
N ARG A 710 -23.02 -13.18 -23.46
CA ARG A 710 -21.83 -12.61 -22.88
C ARG A 710 -22.20 -11.66 -21.75
N THR A 711 -21.67 -11.85 -20.55
CA THR A 711 -21.97 -11.04 -19.36
C THR A 711 -20.95 -9.95 -19.11
N VAL A 712 -19.74 -10.11 -19.61
CA VAL A 712 -18.59 -9.21 -19.38
C VAL A 712 -18.13 -8.64 -20.71
N PHE A 713 -18.19 -7.32 -20.88
CA PHE A 713 -17.85 -6.62 -22.12
C PHE A 713 -16.53 -5.87 -22.05
N ASP A 714 -16.20 -5.33 -20.86
CA ASP A 714 -14.97 -4.56 -20.67
C ASP A 714 -13.85 -5.50 -20.21
N VAL A 715 -12.77 -5.50 -20.98
CA VAL A 715 -11.49 -6.06 -20.55
C VAL A 715 -10.92 -5.04 -19.58
N ALA A 716 -10.58 -5.43 -18.38
CA ALA A 716 -9.83 -4.56 -17.48
C ALA A 716 -8.44 -4.36 -18.09
N ASP A 717 -8.11 -3.11 -18.46
CA ASP A 717 -6.78 -2.70 -18.88
C ASP A 717 -5.77 -2.88 -17.76
#